data_50a3f1ee55bf515713255550c5cd507f
#
_entry.id   50a3f1ee55bf515713255550c5cd507f
#
_cell.length_a   1.000
_cell.length_b   1.000
_cell.length_c   1.000
_cell.angle_alpha   90.00
_cell.angle_beta   90.00
_cell.angle_gamma   90.00
#
_symmetry.space_group_name_H-M   'P 1'
#
loop_
_entity.id
_entity.type
_entity.pdbx_description
1 polymer ?
#
loop_
_entity_poly.entity_id
_entity_poly.type
_entity_poly.pdbx_seq_one_letter_code
_entity_poly.pdbx_strand_id
1 'polypeptide(L)'
;MATPQPPAKEVVEPNSEETEFVFFSGKGGVGKSTVSCATATWLADSDYETLLVTTDPAPNLSDIFEQDIGHEVTEIDDIDNLSAIEIDPDTAAEEYRQETIEPMRQLLDDDQIETVEEQLNSPCVEEIAAFDNFVEFMDSPEYDVVIFDTAPTGHTIRLMELPSDWNAELEKGGSTCIGPAASMEDKKDQYERAIDTLQDEQRTTFAFVGKPEDSSLEEIERSASDLGDLGIESQFLVINGYLPESVCEDPFFEGKREDEQAVIERAQTEFDTDAMATYPLQPGEIAGLELLSDVGGVIYDGNEANVDVGAPTDVESERSVDIDALADPESVADRLQPEDGTRYLFFTGKGGVGKSTVAATSATKLAEAGYETLVVTTDPAAHLEDIFGETVGHEPTSVSQPNLDAARIDQEKALEEYRTQVLDHVHEMYEDKDDTEIDVDAAIANVEEELESPCAEEMAALEKFVSYFQEDGYDIVVFDTAPTGHTLRLLELPSDWKGFMDLGSLTKGAAPAKGDQYDEVIETMQDPDRSSFAFVMYPEFTPMMEAYRAAEDLKDQVGIETAFVVANYLLPEKYGDNAFFANRRAQQEQYLGEIKDHFETPMMLAPLRRDEPVGLDELRAFGDEITGLSELTKKQEVRMS
;
A
#
# COMPACT_ATOMS: atom_id res chain seq x y z
N MET A 1 -38.16 4.72 -4.22
CA MET A 1 -37.88 4.14 -5.53
C MET A 1 -36.56 4.79 -5.91
N ALA A 2 -35.47 4.05 -5.81
CA ALA A 2 -34.18 4.54 -6.30
C ALA A 2 -34.31 4.81 -7.81
N THR A 3 -33.76 5.90 -8.29
CA THR A 3 -33.62 6.19 -9.72
C THR A 3 -32.80 5.04 -10.30
N PRO A 4 -33.19 4.41 -11.42
CA PRO A 4 -32.31 3.40 -12.02
C PRO A 4 -30.98 4.07 -12.37
N GLN A 5 -29.89 3.56 -11.81
CA GLN A 5 -28.54 4.02 -12.18
C GLN A 5 -28.31 3.72 -13.68
N PRO A 6 -27.58 4.59 -14.39
CA PRO A 6 -27.20 4.31 -15.77
C PRO A 6 -26.39 3.02 -15.85
N PRO A 7 -26.38 2.32 -17.00
CA PRO A 7 -25.47 1.19 -17.23
C PRO A 7 -24.02 1.65 -17.04
N ALA A 8 -23.19 0.84 -16.42
CA ALA A 8 -21.79 1.16 -16.16
C ALA A 8 -21.01 1.62 -17.40
N LYS A 9 -21.35 1.08 -18.58
CA LYS A 9 -20.75 1.47 -19.85
C LYS A 9 -20.96 2.95 -20.23
N GLU A 10 -22.09 3.56 -19.85
CA GLU A 10 -22.38 4.96 -20.17
C GLU A 10 -21.45 5.94 -19.43
N VAL A 11 -20.74 5.45 -18.39
CA VAL A 11 -19.81 6.23 -17.58
C VAL A 11 -18.37 6.13 -18.09
N VAL A 12 -18.01 5.04 -18.79
CA VAL A 12 -16.64 4.80 -19.27
C VAL A 12 -16.51 4.85 -20.80
N GLU A 13 -17.62 4.78 -21.57
CA GLU A 13 -17.56 4.96 -23.03
C GLU A 13 -17.24 6.41 -23.39
N PRO A 14 -16.20 6.69 -24.20
CA PRO A 14 -15.90 8.04 -24.64
C PRO A 14 -17.09 8.69 -25.34
N ASN A 15 -17.40 9.92 -24.96
CA ASN A 15 -18.52 10.67 -25.49
C ASN A 15 -18.12 11.96 -26.22
N SER A 16 -16.81 12.22 -26.34
CA SER A 16 -16.22 13.37 -26.99
C SER A 16 -15.20 12.99 -28.08
N GLU A 17 -14.69 13.97 -28.85
CA GLU A 17 -13.56 13.79 -29.77
C GLU A 17 -12.19 14.03 -29.05
N GLU A 18 -12.21 14.39 -27.77
CA GLU A 18 -11.02 14.59 -26.94
C GLU A 18 -10.76 13.33 -26.12
N THR A 19 -9.50 13.06 -25.80
CA THR A 19 -9.10 11.94 -24.94
C THR A 19 -9.79 12.00 -23.59
N GLU A 20 -10.43 10.91 -23.16
CA GLU A 20 -11.06 10.76 -21.85
C GLU A 20 -10.21 9.88 -20.94
N PHE A 21 -10.32 10.08 -19.63
CA PHE A 21 -9.46 9.43 -18.64
C PHE A 21 -10.30 8.64 -17.64
N VAL A 22 -9.86 7.42 -17.35
CA VAL A 22 -10.52 6.56 -16.35
C VAL A 22 -9.50 6.18 -15.27
N PHE A 23 -9.78 6.57 -14.03
CA PHE A 23 -8.93 6.28 -12.89
C PHE A 23 -9.53 5.18 -12.05
N PHE A 24 -8.77 4.13 -11.81
CA PHE A 24 -9.15 3.07 -10.88
C PHE A 24 -8.44 3.25 -9.54
N SER A 25 -9.22 3.34 -8.46
CA SER A 25 -8.75 3.44 -7.10
C SER A 25 -9.39 2.36 -6.22
N GLY A 26 -8.75 2.04 -5.13
CA GLY A 26 -9.22 1.03 -4.18
C GLY A 26 -8.07 0.42 -3.38
N LYS A 27 -8.39 -0.19 -2.26
CA LYS A 27 -7.44 -0.88 -1.39
C LYS A 27 -6.67 -1.96 -2.16
N GLY A 28 -5.43 -2.22 -1.75
CA GLY A 28 -4.66 -3.32 -2.34
C GLY A 28 -5.39 -4.68 -2.23
N GLY A 29 -5.25 -5.52 -3.26
CA GLY A 29 -5.82 -6.87 -3.27
C GLY A 29 -7.35 -6.98 -3.47
N VAL A 30 -8.03 -5.89 -3.84
CA VAL A 30 -9.46 -5.91 -4.21
C VAL A 30 -9.71 -6.33 -5.66
N GLY A 31 -8.65 -6.48 -6.47
CA GLY A 31 -8.73 -6.80 -7.89
C GLY A 31 -8.81 -5.56 -8.80
N LYS A 32 -8.25 -4.43 -8.34
CA LYS A 32 -8.19 -3.18 -9.09
C LYS A 32 -7.57 -3.39 -10.47
N SER A 33 -6.34 -3.94 -10.55
CA SER A 33 -5.64 -4.19 -11.82
C SER A 33 -6.39 -5.16 -12.74
N THR A 34 -7.08 -6.16 -12.19
CA THR A 34 -7.94 -7.06 -12.98
C THR A 34 -9.11 -6.30 -13.61
N VAL A 35 -9.76 -5.39 -12.84
CA VAL A 35 -10.89 -4.60 -13.35
C VAL A 35 -10.42 -3.55 -14.36
N SER A 36 -9.29 -2.88 -14.13
CA SER A 36 -8.71 -1.92 -15.07
C SER A 36 -8.28 -2.58 -16.39
N CYS A 37 -7.62 -3.74 -16.33
CA CYS A 37 -7.29 -4.54 -17.52
C CYS A 37 -8.53 -5.02 -18.28
N ALA A 38 -9.57 -5.48 -17.55
CA ALA A 38 -10.83 -5.88 -18.17
C ALA A 38 -11.56 -4.71 -18.83
N THR A 39 -11.49 -3.51 -18.22
CA THR A 39 -12.04 -2.28 -18.80
C THR A 39 -11.30 -1.90 -20.08
N ALA A 40 -9.96 -1.94 -20.04
CA ALA A 40 -9.12 -1.66 -21.19
C ALA A 40 -9.39 -2.63 -22.35
N THR A 41 -9.49 -3.93 -22.05
CA THR A 41 -9.83 -4.96 -23.02
C THR A 41 -11.23 -4.72 -23.62
N TRP A 42 -12.23 -4.39 -22.79
CA TRP A 42 -13.59 -4.15 -23.25
C TRP A 42 -13.72 -2.89 -24.14
N LEU A 43 -12.99 -1.81 -23.83
CA LEU A 43 -12.94 -0.59 -24.64
C LEU A 43 -12.26 -0.86 -25.98
N ALA A 44 -11.14 -1.57 -26.00
CA ALA A 44 -10.43 -1.94 -27.21
C ALA A 44 -11.29 -2.87 -28.10
N ASP A 45 -11.99 -3.86 -27.53
CA ASP A 45 -12.98 -4.69 -28.22
C ASP A 45 -14.16 -3.86 -28.80
N SER A 46 -14.41 -2.68 -28.24
CA SER A 46 -15.42 -1.71 -28.72
C SER A 46 -14.88 -0.70 -29.75
N ASP A 47 -13.72 -0.97 -30.35
CA ASP A 47 -13.03 -0.17 -31.38
C ASP A 47 -12.48 1.19 -30.87
N TYR A 48 -12.21 1.38 -29.55
CA TYR A 48 -11.56 2.58 -29.00
C TYR A 48 -10.05 2.36 -28.86
N GLU A 49 -9.25 3.31 -29.35
CA GLU A 49 -7.80 3.34 -29.10
C GLU A 49 -7.55 3.58 -27.61
N THR A 50 -7.07 2.56 -26.90
CA THR A 50 -6.99 2.53 -25.45
C THR A 50 -5.55 2.35 -24.97
N LEU A 51 -5.12 3.18 -24.01
CA LEU A 51 -3.87 3.03 -23.29
C LEU A 51 -4.16 2.68 -21.83
N LEU A 52 -3.55 1.62 -21.33
CA LEU A 52 -3.56 1.27 -19.90
C LEU A 52 -2.21 1.62 -19.27
N VAL A 53 -2.25 2.45 -18.23
CA VAL A 53 -1.07 2.91 -17.49
C VAL A 53 -1.17 2.43 -16.06
N THR A 54 -0.19 1.72 -15.55
CA THR A 54 -0.07 1.46 -14.12
C THR A 54 1.05 2.27 -13.50
N THR A 55 0.76 2.82 -12.32
CA THR A 55 1.73 3.50 -11.45
C THR A 55 1.94 2.73 -10.14
N ASP A 56 1.41 1.49 -10.05
CA ASP A 56 1.63 0.64 -8.88
C ASP A 56 3.12 0.26 -8.83
N PRO A 57 3.85 0.50 -7.73
CA PRO A 57 5.26 0.12 -7.60
C PRO A 57 5.48 -1.40 -7.66
N ALA A 58 4.42 -2.20 -7.54
CA ALA A 58 4.44 -3.64 -7.76
C ALA A 58 3.50 -4.03 -8.92
N PRO A 59 3.83 -3.61 -10.16
CA PRO A 59 2.95 -3.81 -11.31
C PRO A 59 2.80 -5.28 -11.66
N ASN A 60 1.63 -5.66 -12.15
CA ASN A 60 1.28 -7.03 -12.49
C ASN A 60 0.56 -7.15 -13.84
N LEU A 61 0.64 -6.12 -14.71
CA LEU A 61 0.02 -6.16 -16.03
C LEU A 61 0.60 -7.31 -16.87
N SER A 62 1.92 -7.50 -16.80
CA SER A 62 2.61 -8.58 -17.47
C SER A 62 2.04 -9.96 -17.13
N ASP A 63 1.68 -10.18 -15.85
CA ASP A 63 1.09 -11.45 -15.39
C ASP A 63 -0.37 -11.58 -15.83
N ILE A 64 -1.13 -10.47 -15.79
CA ILE A 64 -2.56 -10.45 -16.15
C ILE A 64 -2.75 -10.63 -17.67
N PHE A 65 -1.93 -9.99 -18.50
CA PHE A 65 -1.98 -10.14 -19.97
C PHE A 65 -1.17 -11.32 -20.49
N GLU A 66 -0.41 -12.03 -19.64
CA GLU A 66 0.50 -13.12 -20.03
C GLU A 66 1.54 -12.67 -21.09
N GLN A 67 1.96 -11.40 -21.04
CA GLN A 67 2.87 -10.76 -21.98
C GLN A 67 3.84 -9.84 -21.22
N ASP A 68 5.08 -9.76 -21.64
CA ASP A 68 6.09 -8.87 -21.05
C ASP A 68 5.76 -7.41 -21.37
N ILE A 69 5.42 -6.63 -20.36
CA ILE A 69 5.08 -5.19 -20.41
C ILE A 69 6.11 -4.48 -19.53
N GLY A 70 6.70 -3.42 -20.04
CA GLY A 70 7.74 -2.68 -19.32
C GLY A 70 7.46 -1.17 -19.28
N HIS A 71 8.54 -0.41 -19.06
CA HIS A 71 8.51 1.06 -18.96
C HIS A 71 8.34 1.78 -20.32
N GLU A 72 8.16 1.05 -21.41
CA GLU A 72 7.84 1.59 -22.72
C GLU A 72 6.43 1.12 -23.15
N VAL A 73 5.67 2.01 -23.81
CA VAL A 73 4.33 1.66 -24.30
C VAL A 73 4.42 0.44 -25.21
N THR A 74 3.71 -0.61 -24.85
CA THR A 74 3.72 -1.91 -25.51
C THR A 74 2.32 -2.23 -26.05
N GLU A 75 2.20 -2.55 -27.35
CA GLU A 75 0.95 -3.06 -27.92
C GLU A 75 0.66 -4.46 -27.37
N ILE A 76 -0.59 -4.71 -26.96
CA ILE A 76 -0.98 -6.03 -26.43
C ILE A 76 -1.25 -6.99 -27.59
N ASP A 77 -0.62 -8.17 -27.54
CA ASP A 77 -0.78 -9.21 -28.56
C ASP A 77 -2.23 -9.72 -28.63
N ASP A 78 -2.67 -10.14 -29.82
CA ASP A 78 -3.98 -10.75 -30.07
C ASP A 78 -5.22 -9.85 -29.83
N ILE A 79 -5.05 -8.56 -29.56
CA ILE A 79 -6.13 -7.57 -29.50
C ILE A 79 -5.69 -6.27 -30.19
N ASP A 80 -6.52 -5.74 -31.08
CA ASP A 80 -6.28 -4.47 -31.73
C ASP A 80 -6.65 -3.30 -30.77
N ASN A 81 -6.06 -2.12 -30.97
CA ASN A 81 -6.38 -0.88 -30.25
C ASN A 81 -6.05 -0.87 -28.74
N LEU A 82 -5.27 -1.81 -28.22
CA LEU A 82 -4.85 -1.82 -26.83
C LEU A 82 -3.34 -1.73 -26.70
N SER A 83 -2.90 -0.72 -25.94
CA SER A 83 -1.51 -0.58 -25.50
C SER A 83 -1.45 -0.50 -23.97
N ALA A 84 -0.35 -0.95 -23.38
CA ALA A 84 -0.13 -0.87 -21.94
C ALA A 84 1.31 -0.45 -21.61
N ILE A 85 1.47 0.13 -20.41
CA ILE A 85 2.78 0.51 -19.85
C ILE A 85 2.78 0.34 -18.34
N GLU A 86 3.88 -0.16 -17.80
CA GLU A 86 4.19 -0.20 -16.38
C GLU A 86 5.23 0.89 -16.06
N ILE A 87 4.81 1.97 -15.38
CA ILE A 87 5.72 3.03 -14.95
C ILE A 87 6.50 2.50 -13.74
N ASP A 88 7.79 2.27 -13.96
CA ASP A 88 8.73 1.92 -12.91
C ASP A 88 9.18 3.19 -12.17
N PRO A 89 8.90 3.35 -10.86
CA PRO A 89 9.21 4.56 -10.11
C PRO A 89 10.71 4.89 -10.09
N ASP A 90 11.58 3.89 -10.00
CA ASP A 90 13.03 4.08 -9.95
C ASP A 90 13.57 4.59 -11.29
N THR A 91 13.10 3.99 -12.39
CA THR A 91 13.44 4.41 -13.74
C THR A 91 12.93 5.83 -14.01
N ALA A 92 11.68 6.13 -13.64
CA ALA A 92 11.09 7.46 -13.79
C ALA A 92 11.87 8.52 -12.98
N ALA A 93 12.26 8.21 -11.74
CA ALA A 93 13.08 9.10 -10.92
C ALA A 93 14.46 9.36 -11.50
N GLU A 94 15.09 8.34 -12.09
CA GLU A 94 16.40 8.50 -12.75
C GLU A 94 16.29 9.35 -14.03
N GLU A 95 15.26 9.15 -14.84
CA GLU A 95 14.98 9.97 -16.02
C GLU A 95 14.72 11.43 -15.63
N TYR A 96 13.90 11.66 -14.61
CA TYR A 96 13.63 13.00 -14.07
C TYR A 96 14.90 13.68 -13.57
N ARG A 97 15.77 12.96 -12.82
CA ARG A 97 17.07 13.45 -12.35
C ARG A 97 17.95 13.85 -13.52
N GLN A 98 18.05 13.01 -14.54
CA GLN A 98 18.88 13.30 -15.73
C GLN A 98 18.36 14.51 -16.50
N GLU A 99 17.06 14.62 -16.73
CA GLU A 99 16.46 15.78 -17.41
C GLU A 99 16.67 17.08 -16.64
N THR A 100 16.58 17.03 -15.30
CA THR A 100 16.80 18.20 -14.45
C THR A 100 18.26 18.63 -14.42
N ILE A 101 19.22 17.70 -14.37
CA ILE A 101 20.66 17.98 -14.22
C ILE A 101 21.33 18.35 -15.54
N GLU A 102 20.94 17.73 -16.66
CA GLU A 102 21.64 17.93 -17.96
C GLU A 102 21.72 19.41 -18.38
N PRO A 103 20.68 20.25 -18.25
CA PRO A 103 20.80 21.69 -18.54
C PRO A 103 21.78 22.41 -17.58
N MET A 104 21.88 21.95 -16.33
CA MET A 104 22.70 22.58 -15.29
C MET A 104 24.19 22.27 -15.43
N ARG A 105 24.55 21.11 -16.01
CA ARG A 105 25.95 20.73 -16.28
C ARG A 105 26.71 21.76 -17.14
N GLN A 106 25.99 22.61 -17.87
CA GLN A 106 26.60 23.68 -18.67
C GLN A 106 26.80 24.99 -17.90
N LEU A 107 26.20 25.12 -16.72
CA LEU A 107 26.13 26.36 -15.95
C LEU A 107 26.82 26.27 -14.58
N LEU A 108 26.89 25.08 -14.01
CA LEU A 108 27.42 24.81 -12.67
C LEU A 108 28.75 24.05 -12.75
N ASP A 109 29.56 24.12 -11.70
CA ASP A 109 30.75 23.29 -11.54
C ASP A 109 30.43 21.90 -10.96
N ASP A 110 31.42 20.99 -10.99
CA ASP A 110 31.22 19.59 -10.60
C ASP A 110 30.74 19.45 -9.13
N ASP A 111 31.25 20.27 -8.21
CA ASP A 111 30.87 20.24 -6.78
C ASP A 111 29.43 20.72 -6.58
N GLN A 112 28.96 21.68 -7.39
CA GLN A 112 27.60 22.17 -7.38
C GLN A 112 26.60 21.15 -7.99
N ILE A 113 27.02 20.44 -9.03
CA ILE A 113 26.22 19.35 -9.63
C ILE A 113 26.07 18.21 -8.63
N GLU A 114 27.16 17.79 -7.95
CA GLU A 114 27.10 16.75 -6.93
C GLU A 114 26.09 17.11 -5.81
N THR A 115 26.05 18.39 -5.40
CA THR A 115 25.05 18.87 -4.42
C THR A 115 23.62 18.78 -4.94
N VAL A 116 23.37 19.08 -6.23
CA VAL A 116 22.03 18.95 -6.84
C VAL A 116 21.65 17.48 -7.00
N GLU A 117 22.58 16.63 -7.44
CA GLU A 117 22.36 15.18 -7.56
C GLU A 117 21.96 14.57 -6.21
N GLU A 118 22.61 14.97 -5.12
CA GLU A 118 22.26 14.53 -3.77
C GLU A 118 20.89 15.06 -3.31
N GLN A 119 20.51 16.29 -3.66
CA GLN A 119 19.17 16.83 -3.37
C GLN A 119 18.06 16.09 -4.14
N LEU A 120 18.35 15.69 -5.38
CA LEU A 120 17.42 14.95 -6.23
C LEU A 120 17.35 13.44 -5.89
N ASN A 121 18.09 12.96 -4.92
CA ASN A 121 17.94 11.61 -4.36
C ASN A 121 16.90 11.55 -3.22
N SER A 122 16.05 12.57 -3.08
CA SER A 122 14.99 12.56 -2.07
C SER A 122 13.80 11.69 -2.51
N PRO A 123 13.10 11.05 -1.57
CA PRO A 123 11.88 10.29 -1.86
C PRO A 123 10.80 11.10 -2.60
N CYS A 124 10.72 12.42 -2.35
CA CYS A 124 9.80 13.30 -3.04
C CYS A 124 10.02 13.32 -4.56
N VAL A 125 11.25 13.07 -5.03
CA VAL A 125 11.57 13.07 -6.47
C VAL A 125 10.94 11.89 -7.21
N GLU A 126 10.82 10.75 -6.57
CA GLU A 126 10.14 9.58 -7.17
C GLU A 126 8.64 9.85 -7.38
N GLU A 127 7.99 10.48 -6.39
CA GLU A 127 6.56 10.85 -6.51
C GLU A 127 6.35 11.89 -7.60
N ILE A 128 7.26 12.85 -7.72
CA ILE A 128 7.25 13.87 -8.76
C ILE A 128 7.44 13.24 -10.14
N ALA A 129 8.44 12.37 -10.26
CA ALA A 129 8.74 11.71 -11.52
C ALA A 129 7.58 10.83 -11.99
N ALA A 130 6.96 10.08 -11.08
CA ALA A 130 5.76 9.30 -11.37
C ALA A 130 4.60 10.22 -11.82
N PHE A 131 4.40 11.37 -11.15
CA PHE A 131 3.39 12.33 -11.53
C PHE A 131 3.70 13.02 -12.87
N ASP A 132 4.94 13.32 -13.15
CA ASP A 132 5.38 13.93 -14.40
C ASP A 132 5.06 13.03 -15.60
N ASN A 133 5.40 11.74 -15.49
CA ASN A 133 5.00 10.72 -16.47
C ASN A 133 3.47 10.63 -16.63
N PHE A 134 2.75 10.65 -15.52
CA PHE A 134 1.29 10.67 -15.53
C PHE A 134 0.73 11.85 -16.34
N VAL A 135 1.22 13.07 -16.10
CA VAL A 135 0.81 14.29 -16.81
C VAL A 135 1.18 14.24 -18.29
N GLU A 136 2.28 13.59 -18.66
CA GLU A 136 2.67 13.38 -20.06
C GLU A 136 1.62 12.54 -20.81
N PHE A 137 1.11 11.46 -20.18
CA PHE A 137 0.04 10.66 -20.79
C PHE A 137 -1.29 11.40 -20.89
N MET A 138 -1.56 12.39 -20.01
CA MET A 138 -2.74 13.24 -20.14
C MET A 138 -2.69 14.21 -21.34
N ASP A 139 -1.51 14.54 -21.83
CA ASP A 139 -1.31 15.37 -23.03
C ASP A 139 -1.20 14.51 -24.33
N SER A 140 -1.45 13.19 -24.30
CA SER A 140 -1.31 12.27 -25.44
C SER A 140 -2.60 12.16 -26.26
N PRO A 141 -2.74 12.88 -27.39
CA PRO A 141 -3.96 12.89 -28.20
C PRO A 141 -4.11 11.66 -29.12
N GLU A 142 -3.27 10.65 -28.97
CA GLU A 142 -3.23 9.47 -29.83
C GLU A 142 -4.26 8.40 -29.42
N TYR A 143 -4.82 8.51 -28.20
CA TYR A 143 -5.76 7.58 -27.62
C TYR A 143 -7.14 8.22 -27.43
N ASP A 144 -8.19 7.41 -27.61
CA ASP A 144 -9.56 7.81 -27.27
C ASP A 144 -9.75 7.78 -25.74
N VAL A 145 -9.15 6.75 -25.07
CA VAL A 145 -9.20 6.58 -23.62
C VAL A 145 -7.84 6.23 -23.06
N VAL A 146 -7.47 6.88 -21.95
CA VAL A 146 -6.33 6.49 -21.13
C VAL A 146 -6.85 6.02 -19.76
N ILE A 147 -6.51 4.79 -19.42
CA ILE A 147 -6.90 4.17 -18.14
C ILE A 147 -5.70 4.17 -17.22
N PHE A 148 -5.88 4.69 -16.02
CA PHE A 148 -4.89 4.65 -14.95
C PHE A 148 -5.27 3.61 -13.90
N ASP A 149 -4.51 2.50 -13.84
CA ASP A 149 -4.50 1.58 -12.71
C ASP A 149 -3.57 2.16 -11.64
N THR A 150 -4.14 3.04 -10.81
CA THR A 150 -3.36 3.82 -9.84
C THR A 150 -2.97 2.97 -8.63
N ALA A 151 -1.90 3.37 -7.94
CA ALA A 151 -1.48 2.79 -6.67
C ALA A 151 -2.59 2.87 -5.60
N PRO A 152 -2.45 2.20 -4.44
CA PRO A 152 -3.43 2.26 -3.36
C PRO A 152 -3.85 3.68 -2.97
N THR A 153 -5.11 3.85 -2.54
CA THR A 153 -5.82 5.14 -2.34
C THR A 153 -5.00 6.27 -1.72
N GLY A 154 -4.20 6.02 -0.70
CA GLY A 154 -3.37 7.05 -0.06
C GLY A 154 -2.35 7.67 -1.01
N HIS A 155 -1.70 6.88 -1.85
CA HIS A 155 -0.76 7.35 -2.87
C HIS A 155 -1.45 8.11 -3.98
N THR A 156 -2.61 7.59 -4.47
CA THR A 156 -3.38 8.22 -5.52
C THR A 156 -3.81 9.63 -5.13
N ILE A 157 -4.36 9.79 -3.91
CA ILE A 157 -4.79 11.09 -3.39
C ILE A 157 -3.59 12.03 -3.30
N ARG A 158 -2.46 11.55 -2.77
CA ARG A 158 -1.24 12.34 -2.65
C ARG A 158 -0.68 12.80 -4.01
N LEU A 159 -0.69 11.92 -5.01
CA LEU A 159 -0.34 12.31 -6.40
C LEU A 159 -1.28 13.39 -6.94
N MET A 160 -2.55 13.40 -6.55
CA MET A 160 -3.53 14.42 -6.97
C MET A 160 -3.37 15.75 -6.22
N GLU A 161 -2.88 15.73 -4.96
CA GLU A 161 -2.63 16.93 -4.16
C GLU A 161 -1.34 17.67 -4.59
N LEU A 162 -0.29 16.93 -4.99
CA LEU A 162 1.01 17.48 -5.35
C LEU A 162 0.96 18.72 -6.28
N PRO A 163 0.19 18.73 -7.40
CA PRO A 163 0.15 19.89 -8.29
C PRO A 163 -0.40 21.16 -7.63
N SER A 164 -1.37 21.04 -6.71
CA SER A 164 -1.94 22.19 -5.99
C SER A 164 -0.94 22.81 -5.03
N ASP A 165 -0.21 21.96 -4.31
CA ASP A 165 0.79 22.38 -3.33
C ASP A 165 2.03 22.97 -4.01
N TRP A 166 2.43 22.40 -5.13
CA TRP A 166 3.57 22.89 -5.91
C TRP A 166 3.30 24.22 -6.58
N ASN A 167 2.09 24.43 -7.11
CA ASN A 167 1.69 25.74 -7.61
C ASN A 167 1.81 26.80 -6.52
N ALA A 168 1.44 26.48 -5.29
CA ALA A 168 1.58 27.39 -4.16
C ALA A 168 3.07 27.65 -3.80
N GLU A 169 3.95 26.66 -3.89
CA GLU A 169 5.39 26.80 -3.64
C GLU A 169 6.13 27.53 -4.78
N LEU A 170 5.82 27.23 -6.03
CA LEU A 170 6.37 27.94 -7.19
C LEU A 170 6.05 29.44 -7.15
N GLU A 171 4.86 29.84 -6.69
CA GLU A 171 4.51 31.25 -6.50
C GLU A 171 5.35 31.94 -5.41
N LYS A 172 5.85 31.21 -4.42
CA LYS A 172 6.70 31.73 -3.32
C LYS A 172 8.16 31.94 -3.75
N GLY A 173 8.65 31.28 -4.81
CA GLY A 173 9.99 31.48 -5.40
C GLY A 173 11.16 30.94 -4.56
N GLY A 174 10.91 29.92 -3.75
CA GLY A 174 11.91 29.23 -2.92
C GLY A 174 12.71 28.15 -3.69
N SER A 175 13.82 27.65 -3.13
CA SER A 175 14.43 26.39 -3.55
C SER A 175 13.85 25.28 -2.66
N THR A 176 13.17 24.34 -3.26
CA THR A 176 12.50 23.24 -2.57
C THR A 176 13.35 21.97 -2.60
N CYS A 177 13.00 20.96 -1.79
CA CYS A 177 13.63 19.63 -1.81
C CYS A 177 13.53 18.90 -3.17
N ILE A 178 12.77 19.46 -4.12
CA ILE A 178 12.45 18.92 -5.44
C ILE A 178 13.26 19.53 -6.58
N GLY A 179 14.24 20.36 -6.28
CA GLY A 179 15.11 20.97 -7.27
C GLY A 179 14.91 22.48 -7.46
N PRO A 180 15.62 23.09 -8.40
CA PRO A 180 15.55 24.53 -8.62
C PRO A 180 14.19 24.95 -9.19
N ALA A 181 13.51 25.91 -8.55
CA ALA A 181 12.24 26.48 -8.98
C ALA A 181 12.17 26.86 -10.48
N ALA A 182 13.31 27.14 -11.11
CA ALA A 182 13.40 27.51 -12.52
C ALA A 182 13.07 26.37 -13.50
N SER A 183 13.28 25.10 -13.15
CA SER A 183 12.93 23.94 -14.01
C SER A 183 11.45 23.60 -13.96
N MET A 184 10.79 23.99 -12.88
CA MET A 184 9.37 23.71 -12.66
C MET A 184 8.45 24.82 -13.22
N GLU A 185 8.97 26.05 -13.39
CA GLU A 185 8.19 27.17 -13.94
C GLU A 185 7.72 26.87 -15.37
N ASP A 186 8.47 26.10 -16.16
CA ASP A 186 8.11 25.69 -17.51
C ASP A 186 7.02 24.60 -17.53
N LYS A 187 6.89 23.77 -16.49
CA LYS A 187 5.90 22.69 -16.34
C LYS A 187 4.60 23.15 -15.67
N LYS A 188 4.59 24.34 -15.05
CA LYS A 188 3.44 24.87 -14.32
C LYS A 188 2.13 24.85 -15.13
N ASP A 189 2.17 25.38 -16.36
CA ASP A 189 1.00 25.44 -17.24
C ASP A 189 0.48 24.02 -17.60
N GLN A 190 1.35 23.01 -17.58
CA GLN A 190 1.01 21.62 -17.85
C GLN A 190 0.31 20.98 -16.65
N TYR A 191 0.83 21.20 -15.45
CA TYR A 191 0.21 20.73 -14.20
C TYR A 191 -1.17 21.38 -13.96
N GLU A 192 -1.32 22.71 -14.20
CA GLU A 192 -2.61 23.38 -14.09
C GLU A 192 -3.64 22.75 -15.05
N ARG A 193 -3.26 22.44 -16.29
CA ARG A 193 -4.15 21.75 -17.23
C ARG A 193 -4.52 20.34 -16.79
N ALA A 194 -3.57 19.60 -16.20
CA ALA A 194 -3.83 18.26 -15.69
C ALA A 194 -4.86 18.31 -14.55
N ILE A 195 -4.72 19.25 -13.59
CA ILE A 195 -5.69 19.45 -12.51
C ILE A 195 -7.07 19.82 -13.08
N ASP A 196 -7.13 20.78 -13.99
CA ASP A 196 -8.39 21.19 -14.64
C ASP A 196 -9.06 19.99 -15.33
N THR A 197 -8.28 19.10 -15.96
CA THR A 197 -8.80 17.90 -16.61
C THR A 197 -9.30 16.88 -15.60
N LEU A 198 -8.58 16.66 -14.48
CA LEU A 198 -8.99 15.75 -13.40
C LEU A 198 -10.31 16.19 -12.74
N GLN A 199 -10.57 17.49 -12.66
CA GLN A 199 -11.79 18.06 -12.09
C GLN A 199 -12.96 18.15 -13.10
N ASP A 200 -12.72 17.84 -14.37
CA ASP A 200 -13.75 17.87 -15.42
C ASP A 200 -14.44 16.50 -15.54
N GLU A 201 -15.63 16.38 -14.96
CA GLU A 201 -16.48 15.17 -14.98
C GLU A 201 -16.84 14.68 -16.39
N GLN A 202 -16.69 15.51 -17.43
CA GLN A 202 -16.92 15.10 -18.83
C GLN A 202 -15.70 14.46 -19.48
N ARG A 203 -14.53 14.63 -18.87
CA ARG A 203 -13.26 14.11 -19.37
C ARG A 203 -12.63 13.05 -18.47
N THR A 204 -12.99 13.04 -17.21
CA THR A 204 -12.37 12.16 -16.21
C THR A 204 -13.43 11.39 -15.43
N THR A 205 -13.28 10.08 -15.40
CA THR A 205 -14.09 9.15 -14.61
C THR A 205 -13.25 8.57 -13.49
N PHE A 206 -13.67 8.76 -12.24
CA PHE A 206 -13.09 8.05 -11.10
C PHE A 206 -13.92 6.84 -10.74
N ALA A 207 -13.28 5.66 -10.79
CA ALA A 207 -13.85 4.37 -10.48
C ALA A 207 -13.21 3.79 -9.21
N PHE A 208 -14.01 3.39 -8.24
CA PHE A 208 -13.55 2.65 -7.08
C PHE A 208 -13.79 1.15 -7.25
N VAL A 209 -12.81 0.35 -6.83
CA VAL A 209 -12.93 -1.11 -6.76
C VAL A 209 -12.82 -1.53 -5.31
N GLY A 210 -13.78 -2.31 -4.83
CA GLY A 210 -13.81 -2.82 -3.47
C GLY A 210 -14.27 -4.27 -3.39
N LYS A 211 -14.00 -4.91 -2.25
CA LYS A 211 -14.59 -6.20 -1.89
C LYS A 211 -15.94 -5.99 -1.18
N PRO A 212 -16.81 -7.00 -1.14
CA PRO A 212 -18.07 -6.95 -0.40
C PRO A 212 -17.83 -7.09 1.12
N GLU A 213 -17.04 -6.19 1.69
CA GLU A 213 -16.61 -6.15 3.09
C GLU A 213 -16.82 -4.74 3.64
N ASP A 214 -17.26 -4.61 4.90
CA ASP A 214 -17.50 -3.30 5.51
C ASP A 214 -16.26 -2.42 5.54
N SER A 215 -15.12 -2.98 5.90
CA SER A 215 -13.84 -2.27 5.94
C SER A 215 -13.41 -1.72 4.56
N SER A 216 -13.68 -2.46 3.48
CA SER A 216 -13.39 -2.02 2.11
C SER A 216 -14.29 -0.85 1.71
N LEU A 217 -15.58 -0.90 2.07
CA LEU A 217 -16.52 0.16 1.73
C LEU A 217 -16.24 1.46 2.50
N GLU A 218 -15.93 1.36 3.80
CA GLU A 218 -15.56 2.52 4.64
C GLU A 218 -14.29 3.23 4.14
N GLU A 219 -13.32 2.48 3.60
CA GLU A 219 -12.13 3.05 3.01
C GLU A 219 -12.44 3.78 1.69
N ILE A 220 -13.30 3.19 0.86
CA ILE A 220 -13.78 3.85 -0.36
C ILE A 220 -14.53 5.15 -0.03
N GLU A 221 -15.41 5.15 0.97
CA GLU A 221 -16.14 6.33 1.42
C GLU A 221 -15.20 7.47 1.84
N ARG A 222 -14.14 7.14 2.58
CA ARG A 222 -13.10 8.11 2.96
C ARG A 222 -12.37 8.68 1.75
N SER A 223 -11.88 7.79 0.88
CA SER A 223 -11.15 8.20 -0.32
C SER A 223 -12.00 9.03 -1.27
N ALA A 224 -13.29 8.71 -1.40
CA ALA A 224 -14.22 9.50 -2.18
C ALA A 224 -14.46 10.89 -1.55
N SER A 225 -14.50 10.97 -0.21
CA SER A 225 -14.60 12.24 0.51
C SER A 225 -13.36 13.11 0.30
N ASP A 226 -12.17 12.52 0.39
CA ASP A 226 -10.90 13.22 0.20
C ASP A 226 -10.76 13.74 -1.23
N LEU A 227 -11.15 12.95 -2.26
CA LEU A 227 -11.23 13.41 -3.66
C LEU A 227 -12.26 14.52 -3.82
N GLY A 228 -13.41 14.44 -3.14
CA GLY A 228 -14.45 15.47 -3.15
C GLY A 228 -13.95 16.81 -2.61
N ASP A 229 -13.07 16.83 -1.62
CA ASP A 229 -12.44 18.04 -1.09
C ASP A 229 -11.51 18.71 -2.14
N LEU A 230 -10.97 17.92 -3.08
CA LEU A 230 -10.20 18.39 -4.24
C LEU A 230 -11.08 18.78 -5.44
N GLY A 231 -12.41 18.66 -5.33
CA GLY A 231 -13.36 18.96 -6.41
C GLY A 231 -13.46 17.83 -7.44
N ILE A 232 -13.11 16.61 -7.09
CA ILE A 232 -13.17 15.43 -7.95
C ILE A 232 -14.31 14.53 -7.44
N GLU A 233 -15.27 14.22 -8.32
CA GLU A 233 -16.40 13.35 -7.97
C GLU A 233 -16.15 11.90 -8.42
N SER A 234 -16.55 10.93 -7.61
CA SER A 234 -16.49 9.51 -7.96
C SER A 234 -17.76 9.10 -8.73
N GLN A 235 -17.61 8.58 -9.95
CA GLN A 235 -18.74 8.25 -10.80
C GLN A 235 -19.05 6.77 -10.88
N PHE A 236 -18.10 5.90 -10.54
CA PHE A 236 -18.25 4.45 -10.73
C PHE A 236 -17.75 3.63 -9.54
N LEU A 237 -18.51 2.62 -9.15
CA LEU A 237 -18.15 1.67 -8.10
C LEU A 237 -18.26 0.23 -8.61
N VAL A 238 -17.19 -0.55 -8.45
CA VAL A 238 -17.17 -1.99 -8.73
C VAL A 238 -16.97 -2.77 -7.43
N ILE A 239 -17.95 -3.57 -7.04
CA ILE A 239 -17.80 -4.55 -5.94
C ILE A 239 -17.38 -5.89 -6.53
N ASN A 240 -16.13 -6.25 -6.27
CA ASN A 240 -15.48 -7.42 -6.85
C ASN A 240 -15.39 -8.57 -5.84
N GLY A 241 -15.58 -9.80 -6.32
CA GLY A 241 -15.27 -11.02 -5.58
C GLY A 241 -16.37 -11.48 -4.61
N TYR A 242 -17.65 -11.14 -4.83
CA TYR A 242 -18.74 -11.67 -4.02
C TYR A 242 -19.00 -13.16 -4.29
N LEU A 243 -19.42 -13.90 -3.26
CA LEU A 243 -19.71 -15.34 -3.38
C LEU A 243 -20.95 -15.62 -4.26
N PRO A 244 -20.83 -16.41 -5.35
CA PRO A 244 -21.98 -16.79 -6.16
C PRO A 244 -22.97 -17.69 -5.37
N GLU A 245 -24.26 -17.49 -5.57
CA GLU A 245 -25.30 -18.30 -4.90
C GLU A 245 -25.14 -19.80 -5.18
N SER A 246 -24.73 -20.15 -6.41
CA SER A 246 -24.58 -21.54 -6.86
C SER A 246 -23.53 -22.36 -6.10
N VAL A 247 -22.61 -21.70 -5.35
CA VAL A 247 -21.54 -22.40 -4.62
C VAL A 247 -21.74 -22.39 -3.10
N CYS A 248 -22.75 -21.69 -2.59
CA CYS A 248 -23.02 -21.50 -1.15
C CYS A 248 -23.98 -22.57 -0.61
N GLU A 249 -23.60 -23.85 -0.62
CA GLU A 249 -24.40 -24.94 -0.06
C GLU A 249 -24.12 -25.20 1.44
N ASP A 250 -22.96 -24.77 1.95
CA ASP A 250 -22.59 -24.91 3.36
C ASP A 250 -23.06 -23.68 4.16
N PRO A 251 -23.57 -23.85 5.40
CA PRO A 251 -24.03 -22.74 6.24
C PRO A 251 -22.98 -21.64 6.49
N PHE A 252 -21.69 -21.96 6.44
CA PHE A 252 -20.62 -20.96 6.56
C PHE A 252 -20.63 -20.01 5.36
N PHE A 253 -20.65 -20.55 4.14
CA PHE A 253 -20.65 -19.73 2.91
C PHE A 253 -22.02 -19.09 2.65
N GLU A 254 -23.12 -19.76 3.03
CA GLU A 254 -24.45 -19.17 2.98
C GLU A 254 -24.51 -17.91 3.86
N GLY A 255 -23.99 -18.00 5.11
CA GLY A 255 -23.92 -16.85 5.99
C GLY A 255 -22.96 -15.76 5.51
N LYS A 256 -21.76 -16.11 5.01
CA LYS A 256 -20.81 -15.12 4.46
C LYS A 256 -21.45 -14.38 3.27
N ARG A 257 -22.15 -15.10 2.38
CA ARG A 257 -22.87 -14.49 1.26
C ARG A 257 -23.99 -13.54 1.72
N GLU A 258 -24.71 -13.87 2.80
CA GLU A 258 -25.74 -12.98 3.38
C GLU A 258 -25.09 -11.67 3.87
N ASP A 259 -23.93 -11.75 4.50
CA ASP A 259 -23.18 -10.59 4.98
C ASP A 259 -22.66 -9.74 3.80
N GLU A 260 -22.07 -10.37 2.78
CA GLU A 260 -21.64 -9.71 1.53
C GLU A 260 -22.80 -9.02 0.81
N GLN A 261 -23.97 -9.67 0.76
CA GLN A 261 -25.16 -9.08 0.14
C GLN A 261 -25.63 -7.83 0.89
N ALA A 262 -25.54 -7.82 2.22
CA ALA A 262 -25.89 -6.65 3.03
C ALA A 262 -24.94 -5.47 2.75
N VAL A 263 -23.65 -5.73 2.58
CA VAL A 263 -22.65 -4.70 2.18
C VAL A 263 -22.96 -4.16 0.79
N ILE A 264 -23.26 -5.03 -0.19
CA ILE A 264 -23.63 -4.62 -1.55
C ILE A 264 -24.90 -3.75 -1.54
N GLU A 265 -25.94 -4.13 -0.75
CA GLU A 265 -27.17 -3.33 -0.61
C GLU A 265 -26.91 -1.98 0.07
N ARG A 266 -25.99 -1.94 1.06
CA ARG A 266 -25.54 -0.68 1.67
C ARG A 266 -24.84 0.20 0.64
N ALA A 267 -23.89 -0.32 -0.11
CA ALA A 267 -23.20 0.40 -1.17
C ALA A 267 -24.17 1.01 -2.19
N GLN A 268 -25.19 0.24 -2.63
CA GLN A 268 -26.22 0.73 -3.57
C GLN A 268 -27.09 1.86 -3.03
N THR A 269 -27.21 1.99 -1.70
CA THR A 269 -28.11 2.96 -1.08
C THR A 269 -27.43 4.16 -0.47
N GLU A 270 -26.18 4.03 -0.05
CA GLU A 270 -25.43 5.05 0.70
C GLU A 270 -24.33 5.70 -0.15
N PHE A 271 -23.79 4.97 -1.14
CA PHE A 271 -22.74 5.52 -1.98
C PHE A 271 -23.33 6.41 -3.08
N ASP A 272 -22.86 7.67 -3.14
CA ASP A 272 -23.30 8.64 -4.17
C ASP A 272 -22.41 8.45 -5.41
N THR A 273 -22.87 7.62 -6.35
CA THR A 273 -22.15 7.31 -7.59
C THR A 273 -23.12 7.19 -8.75
N ASP A 274 -22.67 7.53 -9.97
CA ASP A 274 -23.49 7.46 -11.17
C ASP A 274 -23.79 6.02 -11.58
N ALA A 275 -22.83 5.11 -11.43
CA ALA A 275 -23.00 3.71 -11.79
C ALA A 275 -22.35 2.77 -10.75
N MET A 276 -22.91 1.57 -10.62
CA MET A 276 -22.34 0.49 -9.81
C MET A 276 -22.44 -0.84 -10.56
N ALA A 277 -21.35 -1.61 -10.52
CA ALA A 277 -21.29 -2.97 -11.02
C ALA A 277 -20.83 -3.95 -9.94
N THR A 278 -21.13 -5.23 -10.11
CA THR A 278 -20.67 -6.30 -9.22
C THR A 278 -20.10 -7.44 -10.05
N TYR A 279 -18.98 -8.02 -9.58
CA TYR A 279 -18.38 -9.19 -10.23
C TYR A 279 -18.20 -10.34 -9.22
N PRO A 280 -18.64 -11.57 -9.54
CA PRO A 280 -18.55 -12.69 -8.62
C PRO A 280 -17.13 -13.24 -8.49
N LEU A 281 -16.83 -13.80 -7.32
CA LEU A 281 -15.61 -14.55 -7.07
C LEU A 281 -15.48 -15.70 -8.06
N GLN A 282 -14.31 -15.85 -8.65
CA GLN A 282 -14.00 -16.92 -9.61
C GLN A 282 -13.30 -18.10 -8.91
N PRO A 283 -13.38 -19.32 -9.48
CA PRO A 283 -12.69 -20.48 -8.93
C PRO A 283 -11.17 -20.41 -9.07
N GLY A 284 -10.66 -19.56 -9.97
CA GLY A 284 -9.25 -19.36 -10.26
C GLY A 284 -8.90 -17.89 -10.44
N GLU A 285 -7.62 -17.62 -10.70
CA GLU A 285 -7.14 -16.29 -11.06
C GLU A 285 -7.64 -15.88 -12.44
N ILE A 286 -7.82 -14.60 -12.66
CA ILE A 286 -8.25 -14.01 -13.93
C ILE A 286 -7.00 -13.49 -14.62
N ALA A 287 -6.56 -14.21 -15.65
CA ALA A 287 -5.46 -13.83 -16.52
C ALA A 287 -5.77 -14.21 -17.98
N GLY A 288 -5.18 -13.50 -18.93
CA GLY A 288 -5.39 -13.66 -20.35
C GLY A 288 -6.64 -12.96 -20.89
N LEU A 289 -6.59 -12.58 -22.17
CA LEU A 289 -7.60 -11.74 -22.82
C LEU A 289 -9.01 -12.32 -22.81
N GLU A 290 -9.18 -13.65 -22.90
CA GLU A 290 -10.49 -14.30 -22.93
C GLU A 290 -11.25 -14.06 -21.60
N LEU A 291 -10.56 -14.23 -20.46
CA LEU A 291 -11.17 -14.00 -19.15
C LEU A 291 -11.39 -12.51 -18.88
N LEU A 292 -10.46 -11.63 -19.30
CA LEU A 292 -10.61 -10.19 -19.16
C LEU A 292 -11.79 -9.65 -19.97
N SER A 293 -12.00 -10.13 -21.21
CA SER A 293 -13.16 -9.80 -22.03
C SER A 293 -14.48 -10.28 -21.38
N ASP A 294 -14.49 -11.47 -20.77
CA ASP A 294 -15.65 -11.97 -20.01
C ASP A 294 -15.96 -11.05 -18.80
N VAL A 295 -14.95 -10.63 -18.05
CA VAL A 295 -15.12 -9.68 -16.93
C VAL A 295 -15.71 -8.36 -17.41
N GLY A 296 -15.14 -7.78 -18.47
CA GLY A 296 -15.64 -6.55 -19.09
C GLY A 296 -17.10 -6.68 -19.56
N GLY A 297 -17.44 -7.78 -20.21
CA GLY A 297 -18.81 -8.08 -20.64
C GLY A 297 -19.81 -8.18 -19.47
N VAL A 298 -19.40 -8.70 -18.33
CA VAL A 298 -20.25 -8.73 -17.12
C VAL A 298 -20.45 -7.33 -16.55
N ILE A 299 -19.36 -6.56 -16.40
CA ILE A 299 -19.38 -5.23 -15.77
C ILE A 299 -20.15 -4.23 -16.64
N TYR A 300 -19.89 -4.20 -17.96
CA TYR A 300 -20.34 -3.13 -18.85
C TYR A 300 -21.57 -3.50 -19.71
N ASP A 301 -21.68 -4.75 -20.16
CA ASP A 301 -22.80 -5.18 -21.02
C ASP A 301 -23.90 -5.89 -20.23
N GLY A 302 -23.69 -6.17 -18.93
CA GLY A 302 -24.64 -6.87 -18.08
C GLY A 302 -24.79 -8.34 -18.46
N ASN A 303 -23.76 -8.95 -19.02
CA ASN A 303 -23.72 -10.38 -19.28
C ASN A 303 -23.78 -11.16 -17.97
N GLU A 304 -24.33 -12.39 -18.00
CA GLU A 304 -24.25 -13.29 -16.85
C GLU A 304 -22.79 -13.75 -16.69
N ALA A 305 -22.24 -13.62 -15.48
CA ALA A 305 -20.91 -14.11 -15.18
C ALA A 305 -20.86 -15.63 -15.33
N ASN A 306 -19.92 -16.13 -16.11
CA ASN A 306 -19.67 -17.55 -16.23
C ASN A 306 -18.80 -18.02 -15.06
N VAL A 307 -19.45 -18.42 -13.96
CA VAL A 307 -18.75 -19.09 -12.86
C VAL A 307 -18.63 -20.56 -13.26
N ASP A 308 -17.61 -20.89 -14.05
CA ASP A 308 -17.37 -22.29 -14.44
C ASP A 308 -16.86 -23.08 -13.22
N VAL A 309 -17.78 -23.76 -12.59
CA VAL A 309 -17.50 -24.74 -11.52
C VAL A 309 -16.97 -26.03 -12.16
N GLY A 310 -16.00 -25.93 -13.06
CA GLY A 310 -15.43 -27.06 -13.80
C GLY A 310 -15.29 -28.32 -12.93
N ALA A 311 -15.36 -29.50 -13.53
CA ALA A 311 -15.00 -30.71 -12.78
C ALA A 311 -13.66 -30.46 -12.09
N PRO A 312 -13.47 -30.89 -10.81
CA PRO A 312 -12.19 -30.72 -10.14
C PRO A 312 -11.12 -31.06 -11.17
N THR A 313 -10.34 -30.08 -11.57
CA THR A 313 -9.22 -30.36 -12.45
C THR A 313 -8.52 -31.48 -11.74
N ASP A 314 -8.43 -32.68 -12.37
CA ASP A 314 -7.45 -33.68 -12.01
C ASP A 314 -6.08 -32.98 -12.20
N VAL A 315 -5.78 -32.01 -11.36
CA VAL A 315 -4.42 -31.65 -11.05
C VAL A 315 -3.90 -32.98 -10.50
N GLU A 316 -3.33 -33.80 -11.39
CA GLU A 316 -2.49 -34.90 -10.97
C GLU A 316 -1.51 -34.26 -10.01
N SER A 317 -1.89 -34.26 -8.73
CA SER A 317 -1.05 -33.79 -7.63
C SER A 317 0.10 -34.77 -7.58
N GLU A 318 1.10 -34.55 -8.45
CA GLU A 318 2.38 -35.21 -8.33
C GLU A 318 3.06 -34.90 -7.00
N ARG A 319 2.51 -33.92 -6.23
CA ARG A 319 2.86 -33.65 -4.83
C ARG A 319 1.59 -33.29 -4.06
N SER A 320 1.06 -34.20 -3.27
CA SER A 320 0.27 -33.79 -2.11
C SER A 320 1.23 -33.03 -1.19
N VAL A 321 1.09 -31.71 -1.14
CA VAL A 321 1.86 -30.85 -0.26
C VAL A 321 1.40 -31.15 1.17
N ASP A 322 2.31 -31.63 2.01
CA ASP A 322 2.03 -31.80 3.43
C ASP A 322 2.09 -30.40 4.07
N ILE A 323 0.92 -29.77 4.22
CA ILE A 323 0.79 -28.41 4.74
C ILE A 323 1.36 -28.29 6.15
N ASP A 324 1.17 -29.30 6.99
CA ASP A 324 1.72 -29.32 8.35
C ASP A 324 3.26 -29.34 8.32
N ALA A 325 3.85 -29.98 7.31
CA ALA A 325 5.31 -29.97 7.13
C ALA A 325 5.84 -28.63 6.59
N LEU A 326 5.00 -27.82 5.91
CA LEU A 326 5.38 -26.48 5.43
C LEU A 326 5.38 -25.44 6.55
N ALA A 327 4.46 -25.56 7.50
CA ALA A 327 4.18 -24.52 8.49
C ALA A 327 5.34 -24.28 9.46
N ASP A 328 6.04 -25.34 9.92
CA ASP A 328 7.11 -25.29 10.94
C ASP A 328 6.74 -24.36 12.14
N PRO A 329 5.64 -24.68 12.88
CA PRO A 329 5.08 -23.79 13.91
C PRO A 329 6.04 -23.47 15.05
N GLU A 330 6.93 -24.41 15.42
CA GLU A 330 7.92 -24.21 16.49
C GLU A 330 8.94 -23.13 16.09
N SER A 331 9.43 -23.16 14.85
CA SER A 331 10.35 -22.14 14.34
C SER A 331 9.69 -20.76 14.21
N VAL A 332 8.40 -20.69 13.87
CA VAL A 332 7.63 -19.42 13.89
C VAL A 332 7.54 -18.88 15.32
N ALA A 333 7.14 -19.72 16.28
CA ALA A 333 7.02 -19.32 17.68
C ALA A 333 8.35 -18.79 18.26
N ASP A 334 9.47 -19.42 17.92
CA ASP A 334 10.80 -18.99 18.35
C ASP A 334 11.16 -17.59 17.79
N ARG A 335 10.73 -17.28 16.56
CA ARG A 335 10.99 -15.98 15.93
C ARG A 335 10.09 -14.84 16.45
N LEU A 336 8.98 -15.17 17.10
CA LEU A 336 8.08 -14.21 17.72
C LEU A 336 8.49 -13.84 19.14
N GLN A 337 9.23 -14.72 19.84
CA GLN A 337 9.55 -14.54 21.25
C GLN A 337 10.95 -13.92 21.44
N PRO A 338 11.16 -13.05 22.44
CA PRO A 338 12.47 -12.50 22.74
C PRO A 338 13.37 -13.53 23.42
N GLU A 339 14.62 -13.64 22.97
CA GLU A 339 15.66 -14.39 23.68
C GLU A 339 16.31 -13.52 24.76
N ASP A 340 16.75 -12.32 24.41
CA ASP A 340 17.34 -11.31 25.30
C ASP A 340 16.95 -9.90 24.83
N GLY A 341 16.51 -9.03 25.74
CA GLY A 341 16.11 -7.65 25.44
C GLY A 341 14.75 -7.53 24.76
N THR A 342 14.49 -6.41 24.11
CA THR A 342 13.24 -6.16 23.38
C THR A 342 13.30 -6.79 21.99
N ARG A 343 12.25 -7.53 21.61
CA ARG A 343 12.04 -8.08 20.27
C ARG A 343 11.16 -7.18 19.45
N TYR A 344 11.56 -6.89 18.23
CA TYR A 344 10.80 -6.08 17.27
C TYR A 344 10.25 -6.98 16.16
N LEU A 345 8.93 -6.93 15.96
CA LEU A 345 8.23 -7.75 14.96
C LEU A 345 7.62 -6.84 13.93
N PHE A 346 7.92 -7.05 12.67
CA PHE A 346 7.41 -6.25 11.55
C PHE A 346 6.51 -7.12 10.68
N PHE A 347 5.24 -6.74 10.57
CA PHE A 347 4.30 -7.36 9.64
C PHE A 347 4.13 -6.46 8.44
N THR A 348 4.61 -6.90 7.28
CA THR A 348 4.57 -6.16 6.02
C THR A 348 3.88 -6.98 4.93
N GLY A 349 3.61 -6.39 3.80
CA GLY A 349 2.92 -7.01 2.66
C GLY A 349 1.97 -6.04 1.98
N LYS A 350 1.42 -6.40 0.82
CA LYS A 350 0.46 -5.57 0.08
C LYS A 350 -0.76 -5.18 0.93
N GLY A 351 -1.41 -4.09 0.58
CA GLY A 351 -2.66 -3.68 1.22
C GLY A 351 -3.74 -4.77 1.14
N GLY A 352 -4.61 -4.88 2.14
CA GLY A 352 -5.75 -5.80 2.15
C GLY A 352 -5.46 -7.27 2.44
N VAL A 353 -4.21 -7.69 2.59
CA VAL A 353 -3.84 -9.09 2.91
C VAL A 353 -4.07 -9.49 4.37
N GLY A 354 -4.56 -8.56 5.21
CA GLY A 354 -4.85 -8.80 6.62
C GLY A 354 -3.65 -8.58 7.56
N LYS A 355 -2.68 -7.75 7.20
CA LYS A 355 -1.52 -7.40 8.04
C LYS A 355 -1.92 -6.95 9.44
N SER A 356 -2.75 -5.91 9.53
CA SER A 356 -3.17 -5.32 10.81
C SER A 356 -3.87 -6.32 11.71
N THR A 357 -4.72 -7.17 11.13
CA THR A 357 -5.42 -8.25 11.86
C THR A 357 -4.44 -9.29 12.40
N VAL A 358 -3.46 -9.71 11.58
CA VAL A 358 -2.43 -10.68 11.99
C VAL A 358 -1.51 -10.07 13.05
N ALA A 359 -1.08 -8.80 12.87
CA ALA A 359 -0.25 -8.08 13.84
C ALA A 359 -0.96 -7.92 15.19
N ALA A 360 -2.21 -7.45 15.19
CA ALA A 360 -3.03 -7.29 16.40
C ALA A 360 -3.30 -8.64 17.09
N THR A 361 -3.57 -9.70 16.31
CA THR A 361 -3.74 -11.07 16.83
C THR A 361 -2.45 -11.58 17.47
N SER A 362 -1.30 -11.39 16.80
CA SER A 362 0.02 -11.79 17.32
C SER A 362 0.34 -11.06 18.62
N ALA A 363 0.13 -9.72 18.66
CA ALA A 363 0.33 -8.92 19.86
C ALA A 363 -0.58 -9.39 21.01
N THR A 364 -1.86 -9.69 20.72
CA THR A 364 -2.82 -10.19 21.71
C THR A 364 -2.36 -11.53 22.30
N LYS A 365 -1.87 -12.47 21.46
CA LYS A 365 -1.38 -13.77 21.91
C LYS A 365 -0.07 -13.69 22.70
N LEU A 366 0.83 -12.81 22.30
CA LEU A 366 2.09 -12.56 23.02
C LEU A 366 1.82 -11.94 24.39
N ALA A 367 0.92 -10.98 24.49
CA ALA A 367 0.48 -10.43 25.77
C ALA A 367 -0.22 -11.47 26.64
N GLU A 368 -1.03 -12.38 26.07
CA GLU A 368 -1.62 -13.52 26.78
C GLU A 368 -0.56 -14.51 27.30
N ALA A 369 0.54 -14.69 26.56
CA ALA A 369 1.69 -15.45 27.00
C ALA A 369 2.51 -14.76 28.12
N GLY A 370 2.20 -13.49 28.44
CA GLY A 370 2.73 -12.74 29.58
C GLY A 370 3.88 -11.80 29.23
N TYR A 371 4.10 -11.51 27.95
CA TYR A 371 5.06 -10.50 27.50
C TYR A 371 4.43 -9.11 27.55
N GLU A 372 5.15 -8.10 28.07
CA GLU A 372 4.76 -6.70 27.94
C GLU A 372 4.89 -6.31 26.45
N THR A 373 3.75 -6.12 25.78
CA THR A 373 3.67 -6.01 24.33
C THR A 373 3.09 -4.66 23.93
N LEU A 374 3.73 -3.99 22.98
CA LEU A 374 3.20 -2.79 22.30
C LEU A 374 2.90 -3.16 20.84
N VAL A 375 1.74 -2.82 20.32
CA VAL A 375 1.46 -2.86 18.89
C VAL A 375 1.31 -1.44 18.35
N VAL A 376 2.03 -1.14 17.27
CA VAL A 376 2.06 0.18 16.62
C VAL A 376 1.68 0.03 15.17
N THR A 377 0.71 0.78 14.68
CA THR A 377 0.50 0.90 13.25
C THR A 377 1.17 2.14 12.68
N THR A 378 1.91 1.94 11.60
CA THR A 378 2.50 3.02 10.78
C THR A 378 1.68 3.27 9.51
N ASP A 379 0.67 2.45 9.24
CA ASP A 379 -0.23 2.60 8.12
C ASP A 379 -1.33 3.61 8.49
N PRO A 380 -1.39 4.79 7.84
CA PRO A 380 -2.42 5.79 8.12
C PRO A 380 -3.84 5.28 7.81
N ALA A 381 -3.96 4.29 6.91
CA ALA A 381 -5.22 3.63 6.57
C ALA A 381 -5.59 2.48 7.52
N ALA A 382 -4.69 2.06 8.42
CA ALA A 382 -4.96 0.98 9.36
C ALA A 382 -5.71 1.49 10.59
N HIS A 383 -6.79 0.81 10.93
CA HIS A 383 -7.64 1.14 12.07
C HIS A 383 -7.53 0.08 13.17
N LEU A 384 -6.47 0.14 13.98
CA LEU A 384 -6.34 -0.70 15.18
C LEU A 384 -7.52 -0.47 16.14
N GLU A 385 -8.13 0.72 16.13
CA GLU A 385 -9.33 1.03 16.91
C GLU A 385 -10.50 0.10 16.54
N ASP A 386 -10.73 -0.13 15.24
CA ASP A 386 -11.79 -0.99 14.76
C ASP A 386 -11.50 -2.46 15.08
N ILE A 387 -10.23 -2.89 14.92
CA ILE A 387 -9.78 -4.26 15.21
C ILE A 387 -9.91 -4.58 16.70
N PHE A 388 -9.49 -3.67 17.60
CA PHE A 388 -9.60 -3.88 19.04
C PHE A 388 -11.01 -3.55 19.58
N GLY A 389 -11.79 -2.74 18.87
CA GLY A 389 -13.05 -2.18 19.34
C GLY A 389 -12.86 -1.18 20.49
N GLU A 390 -11.66 -0.58 20.59
CA GLU A 390 -11.24 0.34 21.64
C GLU A 390 -10.44 1.50 21.05
N THR A 391 -10.44 2.66 21.70
CA THR A 391 -9.70 3.84 21.23
C THR A 391 -8.19 3.63 21.33
N VAL A 392 -7.48 3.86 20.23
CA VAL A 392 -6.02 3.81 20.12
C VAL A 392 -5.49 5.23 19.84
N GLY A 393 -4.57 5.70 20.66
CA GLY A 393 -4.00 7.05 20.57
C GLY A 393 -2.70 7.11 19.76
N HIS A 394 -2.20 8.35 19.60
CA HIS A 394 -0.86 8.59 19.07
C HIS A 394 0.23 8.11 20.04
N GLU A 395 -0.01 8.22 21.34
CA GLU A 395 0.82 7.65 22.38
C GLU A 395 0.32 6.26 22.79
N PRO A 396 1.22 5.37 23.28
CA PRO A 396 0.83 4.05 23.74
C PRO A 396 -0.34 4.10 24.73
N THR A 397 -1.42 3.42 24.40
CA THR A 397 -2.66 3.39 25.18
C THR A 397 -2.98 1.95 25.53
N SER A 398 -3.22 1.67 26.83
CA SER A 398 -3.57 0.33 27.29
C SER A 398 -4.95 -0.06 26.77
N VAL A 399 -5.04 -1.19 26.11
CA VAL A 399 -6.31 -1.83 25.73
C VAL A 399 -6.79 -2.75 26.88
N SER A 400 -8.02 -3.24 26.81
CA SER A 400 -8.62 -4.08 27.89
C SER A 400 -7.99 -5.47 28.06
N GLN A 401 -6.78 -5.67 27.54
CA GLN A 401 -5.93 -6.84 27.66
C GLN A 401 -4.73 -6.52 28.56
N PRO A 402 -4.46 -7.30 29.66
CA PRO A 402 -3.23 -7.12 30.43
C PRO A 402 -1.97 -7.30 29.55
N ASN A 403 -0.95 -6.51 29.83
CA ASN A 403 0.33 -6.51 29.13
C ASN A 403 0.25 -6.11 27.64
N LEU A 404 -0.83 -5.45 27.20
CA LEU A 404 -0.97 -4.99 25.82
C LEU A 404 -1.30 -3.50 25.79
N ASP A 405 -0.43 -2.76 25.13
CA ASP A 405 -0.66 -1.37 24.74
C ASP A 405 -0.72 -1.27 23.22
N ALA A 406 -1.47 -0.31 22.70
CA ALA A 406 -1.59 -0.03 21.30
C ALA A 406 -1.35 1.44 20.99
N ALA A 407 -0.73 1.74 19.85
CA ALA A 407 -0.51 3.10 19.37
C ALA A 407 -0.69 3.18 17.86
N ARG A 408 -1.00 4.38 17.35
CA ARG A 408 -0.95 4.68 15.92
C ARG A 408 -0.14 5.95 15.69
N ILE A 409 0.64 5.99 14.63
CA ILE A 409 1.31 7.22 14.22
C ILE A 409 0.28 8.12 13.55
N ASP A 410 -0.05 9.22 14.25
CA ASP A 410 -0.91 10.30 13.75
C ASP A 410 0.02 11.33 13.09
N GLN A 411 -0.05 11.47 11.78
CA GLN A 411 0.88 12.29 11.00
C GLN A 411 0.82 13.78 11.41
N GLU A 412 -0.38 14.33 11.65
CA GLU A 412 -0.52 15.73 12.07
C GLU A 412 0.15 15.98 13.41
N LYS A 413 -0.04 15.07 14.38
CA LYS A 413 0.58 15.19 15.70
C LYS A 413 2.08 14.97 15.66
N ALA A 414 2.54 13.97 14.89
CA ALA A 414 3.96 13.73 14.68
C ALA A 414 4.64 14.98 14.10
N LEU A 415 4.01 15.62 13.11
CA LEU A 415 4.49 16.86 12.51
C LEU A 415 4.53 18.02 13.53
N GLU A 416 3.50 18.17 14.37
CA GLU A 416 3.48 19.21 15.42
C GLU A 416 4.59 18.97 16.47
N GLU A 417 4.81 17.72 16.88
CA GLU A 417 5.90 17.33 17.77
C GLU A 417 7.27 17.62 17.15
N TYR A 418 7.46 17.21 15.89
CA TYR A 418 8.68 17.44 15.13
C TYR A 418 8.98 18.94 14.96
N ARG A 419 7.99 19.74 14.55
CA ARG A 419 8.09 21.21 14.47
C ARG A 419 8.54 21.82 15.77
N THR A 420 7.94 21.41 16.89
CA THR A 420 8.29 21.90 18.21
C THR A 420 9.76 21.59 18.54
N GLN A 421 10.20 20.34 18.29
CA GLN A 421 11.58 19.93 18.57
C GLN A 421 12.60 20.70 17.72
N VAL A 422 12.33 20.88 16.42
CA VAL A 422 13.21 21.62 15.51
C VAL A 422 13.30 23.09 15.93
N LEU A 423 12.18 23.74 16.19
CA LEU A 423 12.15 25.16 16.59
C LEU A 423 12.82 25.39 17.94
N ASP A 424 12.61 24.52 18.93
CA ASP A 424 13.29 24.60 20.23
C ASP A 424 14.81 24.50 20.07
N HIS A 425 15.26 23.57 19.21
CA HIS A 425 16.69 23.42 18.94
C HIS A 425 17.28 24.64 18.21
N VAL A 426 16.56 25.22 17.24
CA VAL A 426 16.94 26.47 16.59
C VAL A 426 17.07 27.60 17.60
N HIS A 427 16.11 27.75 18.53
CA HIS A 427 16.18 28.74 19.58
C HIS A 427 17.41 28.53 20.47
N GLU A 428 17.69 27.32 20.94
CA GLU A 428 18.86 27.00 21.77
C GLU A 428 20.18 27.34 21.06
N MET A 429 20.29 27.06 19.74
CA MET A 429 21.49 27.39 18.98
C MET A 429 21.75 28.89 18.86
N TYR A 430 20.73 29.71 18.83
CA TYR A 430 20.85 31.16 18.66
C TYR A 430 20.86 31.93 19.97
N GLU A 431 20.34 31.38 21.09
CA GLU A 431 20.41 32.03 22.42
C GLU A 431 21.85 32.23 22.92
N ASP A 432 22.79 31.39 22.55
CA ASP A 432 24.20 31.46 22.97
C ASP A 432 25.10 32.38 22.07
N LYS A 433 24.53 32.98 21.00
CA LYS A 433 25.32 33.78 20.04
C LYS A 433 25.00 35.28 20.08
N ASP A 434 25.43 35.94 21.16
CA ASP A 434 25.22 37.39 21.42
C ASP A 434 25.98 38.33 20.43
N ASP A 435 26.66 37.83 19.41
CA ASP A 435 27.61 38.62 18.57
C ASP A 435 27.54 38.34 17.04
N THR A 436 26.42 37.85 16.50
CA THR A 436 26.28 37.60 15.06
C THR A 436 25.23 38.50 14.39
N GLU A 437 25.56 39.08 13.21
CA GLU A 437 24.68 39.88 12.33
C GLU A 437 23.55 39.00 11.70
N ILE A 438 23.15 37.88 12.31
CA ILE A 438 22.12 36.98 11.80
C ILE A 438 20.77 37.44 12.35
N ASP A 439 19.83 37.66 11.46
CA ASP A 439 18.43 37.92 11.82
C ASP A 439 17.76 36.60 12.22
N VAL A 440 17.69 36.35 13.51
CA VAL A 440 17.15 35.12 14.10
C VAL A 440 15.67 34.94 13.74
N ASP A 441 14.89 36.04 13.69
CA ASP A 441 13.48 35.97 13.31
C ASP A 441 13.30 35.53 11.84
N ALA A 442 14.21 35.98 10.94
CA ALA A 442 14.18 35.55 9.55
C ALA A 442 14.64 34.08 9.40
N ALA A 443 15.60 33.62 10.20
CA ALA A 443 16.02 32.23 10.20
C ALA A 443 14.90 31.29 10.68
N ILE A 444 14.18 31.66 11.73
CA ILE A 444 13.04 30.91 12.25
C ILE A 444 11.92 30.85 11.21
N ALA A 445 11.58 31.98 10.56
CA ALA A 445 10.55 32.02 9.53
C ALA A 445 10.87 31.12 8.32
N ASN A 446 12.13 31.02 7.92
CA ASN A 446 12.54 30.10 6.85
C ASN A 446 12.38 28.64 7.28
N VAL A 447 12.78 28.29 8.52
CA VAL A 447 12.60 26.93 9.05
C VAL A 447 11.12 26.59 9.20
N GLU A 448 10.27 27.52 9.63
CA GLU A 448 8.82 27.31 9.70
C GLU A 448 8.23 27.03 8.31
N GLU A 449 8.72 27.70 7.26
CA GLU A 449 8.28 27.46 5.89
C GLU A 449 8.75 26.09 5.36
N GLU A 450 10.00 25.67 5.66
CA GLU A 450 10.49 24.33 5.33
C GLU A 450 9.69 23.21 6.03
N LEU A 451 9.22 23.46 7.26
CA LEU A 451 8.40 22.51 8.03
C LEU A 451 6.92 22.44 7.57
N GLU A 452 6.52 23.22 6.58
CA GLU A 452 5.22 23.08 5.89
C GLU A 452 5.28 22.14 4.66
N SER A 453 6.47 21.61 4.34
CA SER A 453 6.66 20.73 3.19
C SER A 453 6.18 19.30 3.46
N PRO A 454 5.74 18.54 2.43
CA PRO A 454 5.43 17.11 2.55
C PRO A 454 6.60 16.28 3.11
N CYS A 455 7.84 16.66 2.81
CA CYS A 455 9.03 16.02 3.35
C CYS A 455 9.13 16.12 4.88
N ALA A 456 8.60 17.20 5.48
CA ALA A 456 8.56 17.34 6.94
C ALA A 456 7.58 16.36 7.60
N GLU A 457 6.49 16.00 6.93
CA GLU A 457 5.54 14.99 7.40
C GLU A 457 6.19 13.60 7.43
N GLU A 458 6.94 13.24 6.41
CA GLU A 458 7.68 11.97 6.36
C GLU A 458 8.76 11.90 7.44
N MET A 459 9.50 12.99 7.61
CA MET A 459 10.49 13.08 8.69
C MET A 459 9.87 12.96 10.07
N ALA A 460 8.73 13.58 10.29
CA ALA A 460 8.01 13.50 11.55
C ALA A 460 7.53 12.07 11.83
N ALA A 461 7.01 11.38 10.81
CA ALA A 461 6.60 9.99 10.92
C ALA A 461 7.78 9.07 11.23
N LEU A 462 8.94 9.28 10.56
CA LEU A 462 10.19 8.56 10.83
C LEU A 462 10.70 8.79 12.25
N GLU A 463 10.74 10.05 12.72
CA GLU A 463 11.16 10.39 14.08
C GLU A 463 10.27 9.68 15.13
N LYS A 464 8.95 9.64 14.89
CA LYS A 464 8.03 8.95 15.77
C LYS A 464 8.26 7.43 15.73
N PHE A 465 8.47 6.85 14.55
CA PHE A 465 8.82 5.45 14.38
C PHE A 465 10.10 5.09 15.15
N VAL A 466 11.17 5.86 14.98
CA VAL A 466 12.46 5.68 15.68
C VAL A 466 12.29 5.78 17.21
N SER A 467 11.39 6.63 17.69
CA SER A 467 11.15 6.79 19.13
C SER A 467 10.68 5.49 19.80
N TYR A 468 9.95 4.62 19.09
CA TYR A 468 9.49 3.33 19.64
C TYR A 468 10.61 2.31 19.89
N PHE A 469 11.79 2.49 19.28
CA PHE A 469 12.98 1.69 19.61
C PHE A 469 13.64 2.10 20.92
N GLN A 470 13.28 3.28 21.44
CA GLN A 470 13.79 3.84 22.69
C GLN A 470 12.80 3.72 23.84
N GLU A 471 11.58 3.21 23.57
CA GLU A 471 10.56 3.00 24.58
C GLU A 471 10.97 1.88 25.55
N ASP A 472 11.16 2.23 26.81
CA ASP A 472 11.49 1.29 27.86
C ASP A 472 10.23 0.58 28.40
N GLY A 473 10.34 -0.70 28.68
CA GLY A 473 9.32 -1.45 29.44
C GLY A 473 8.59 -2.50 28.64
N TYR A 474 8.77 -2.55 27.33
CA TYR A 474 8.22 -3.62 26.50
C TYR A 474 9.21 -4.75 26.25
N ASP A 475 8.72 -5.98 26.34
CA ASP A 475 9.47 -7.16 25.90
C ASP A 475 9.38 -7.32 24.37
N ILE A 476 8.25 -6.89 23.79
CA ILE A 476 7.96 -7.03 22.35
C ILE A 476 7.29 -5.77 21.84
N VAL A 477 7.77 -5.27 20.71
CA VAL A 477 7.11 -4.21 19.92
C VAL A 477 6.72 -4.81 18.58
N VAL A 478 5.43 -4.77 18.26
CA VAL A 478 4.86 -5.26 17.01
C VAL A 478 4.53 -4.07 16.12
N PHE A 479 5.16 -3.99 14.96
CA PHE A 479 4.87 -2.99 13.95
C PHE A 479 3.93 -3.57 12.89
N ASP A 480 2.76 -2.97 12.76
CA ASP A 480 1.86 -3.11 11.62
C ASP A 480 2.25 -2.04 10.61
N THR A 481 2.93 -2.44 9.55
CA THR A 481 3.52 -1.49 8.64
C THR A 481 2.60 -1.17 7.46
N ALA A 482 2.76 0.02 6.87
CA ALA A 482 2.14 0.40 5.61
C ALA A 482 2.43 -0.64 4.50
N PRO A 483 1.70 -0.64 3.37
CA PRO A 483 2.00 -1.51 2.23
C PRO A 483 3.46 -1.43 1.79
N THR A 484 3.97 -2.51 1.23
CA THR A 484 5.40 -2.80 0.99
C THR A 484 6.27 -1.63 0.51
N GLY A 485 5.82 -0.83 -0.47
CA GLY A 485 6.57 0.31 -0.98
C GLY A 485 6.83 1.41 0.07
N HIS A 486 5.83 1.77 0.87
CA HIS A 486 5.98 2.75 1.97
C HIS A 486 6.82 2.22 3.12
N THR A 487 6.73 0.92 3.42
CA THR A 487 7.53 0.31 4.48
C THR A 487 9.00 0.31 4.12
N LEU A 488 9.35 -0.14 2.90
CA LEU A 488 10.71 -0.04 2.37
C LEU A 488 11.22 1.39 2.49
N ARG A 489 10.45 2.35 2.05
CA ARG A 489 10.78 3.77 2.09
C ARG A 489 11.05 4.27 3.51
N LEU A 490 10.21 3.94 4.50
CA LEU A 490 10.45 4.28 5.91
C LEU A 490 11.72 3.61 6.46
N LEU A 491 12.05 2.41 5.98
CA LEU A 491 13.23 1.66 6.42
C LEU A 491 14.52 2.09 5.70
N GLU A 492 14.42 2.62 4.50
CA GLU A 492 15.53 3.21 3.71
C GLU A 492 15.87 4.63 4.15
N LEU A 493 14.86 5.41 4.57
CA LEU A 493 15.01 6.80 5.00
C LEU A 493 16.20 7.05 5.94
N PRO A 494 16.49 6.22 6.97
CA PRO A 494 17.65 6.46 7.82
C PRO A 494 18.98 6.47 7.08
N SER A 495 19.13 5.73 5.99
CA SER A 495 20.35 5.68 5.17
C SER A 495 20.47 6.90 4.26
N ASP A 496 19.38 7.27 3.61
CA ASP A 496 19.32 8.35 2.62
C ASP A 496 19.32 9.73 3.27
N TRP A 497 18.59 9.86 4.39
CA TRP A 497 18.54 11.11 5.13
C TRP A 497 19.83 11.45 5.89
N LYS A 498 20.69 10.48 6.18
CA LYS A 498 22.01 10.78 6.74
C LYS A 498 22.84 11.65 5.78
N GLY A 499 22.79 11.34 4.47
CA GLY A 499 23.35 12.18 3.42
C GLY A 499 22.72 13.56 3.37
N PHE A 500 21.38 13.63 3.39
CA PHE A 500 20.63 14.87 3.31
C PHE A 500 20.83 15.79 4.54
N MET A 501 20.84 15.25 5.76
CA MET A 501 21.10 16.03 6.99
C MET A 501 22.54 16.54 7.05
N ASP A 502 23.52 15.82 6.51
CA ASP A 502 24.91 16.29 6.42
C ASP A 502 25.07 17.43 5.40
N LEU A 503 24.19 17.52 4.40
CA LEU A 503 24.23 18.52 3.32
C LEU A 503 23.34 19.74 3.56
N GLY A 504 22.27 19.65 4.35
CA GLY A 504 21.34 20.73 4.62
C GLY A 504 22.06 22.01 5.04
N SER A 505 22.21 22.96 4.09
CA SER A 505 23.05 24.15 4.29
C SER A 505 22.42 25.18 5.22
N LEU A 506 21.11 25.09 5.47
CA LEU A 506 20.38 25.98 6.37
C LEU A 506 20.14 25.32 7.75
N THR A 507 19.98 24.02 7.78
CA THR A 507 19.81 23.22 9.02
C THR A 507 21.13 22.69 9.58
N LYS A 508 22.29 23.02 8.98
CA LYS A 508 23.61 22.65 9.53
C LYS A 508 23.76 23.17 10.97
N GLY A 509 23.23 22.38 11.88
CA GLY A 509 23.17 22.63 13.32
C GLY A 509 21.75 22.85 13.88
N ALA A 510 20.68 22.82 13.08
CA ALA A 510 19.32 22.96 13.56
C ALA A 510 18.66 21.60 13.92
N ALA A 511 19.00 20.53 13.21
CA ALA A 511 18.60 19.20 13.65
C ALA A 511 19.52 18.69 14.77
N PRO A 512 19.01 18.12 15.86
CA PRO A 512 19.83 17.46 16.86
C PRO A 512 20.69 16.39 16.15
N ALA A 513 21.94 16.24 16.58
CA ALA A 513 22.87 15.22 16.04
C ALA A 513 22.39 13.82 16.43
N LYS A 514 21.37 13.31 15.73
CA LYS A 514 20.72 11.99 15.97
C LYS A 514 21.27 10.89 15.04
N GLY A 515 22.28 11.16 14.21
CA GLY A 515 22.85 10.19 13.29
C GLY A 515 23.22 8.86 13.96
N ASP A 516 23.78 8.92 15.18
CA ASP A 516 24.10 7.69 15.95
C ASP A 516 22.84 6.88 16.34
N GLN A 517 21.66 7.53 16.49
CA GLN A 517 20.41 6.86 16.86
C GLN A 517 19.79 6.13 15.68
N TYR A 518 19.85 6.69 14.48
CA TYR A 518 19.39 6.02 13.27
C TYR A 518 20.26 4.80 12.95
N ASP A 519 21.58 4.93 13.07
CA ASP A 519 22.51 3.81 12.88
C ASP A 519 22.18 2.66 13.87
N GLU A 520 21.85 2.95 15.13
CA GLU A 520 21.45 1.95 16.13
C GLU A 520 20.12 1.26 15.77
N VAL A 521 19.17 2.01 15.22
CA VAL A 521 17.87 1.45 14.78
C VAL A 521 18.08 0.52 13.58
N ILE A 522 18.86 0.95 12.58
CA ILE A 522 19.18 0.11 11.41
C ILE A 522 19.89 -1.17 11.86
N GLU A 523 20.94 -1.06 12.69
CA GLU A 523 21.64 -2.23 13.24
C GLU A 523 20.68 -3.16 14.01
N THR A 524 19.71 -2.60 14.73
CA THR A 524 18.69 -3.38 15.44
C THR A 524 17.75 -4.11 14.48
N MET A 525 17.32 -3.44 13.41
CA MET A 525 16.46 -4.06 12.40
C MET A 525 17.17 -5.16 11.60
N GLN A 526 18.46 -4.99 11.33
CA GLN A 526 19.29 -5.99 10.64
C GLN A 526 19.67 -7.19 11.52
N ASP A 527 19.55 -7.08 12.84
CA ASP A 527 19.90 -8.15 13.79
C ASP A 527 18.76 -9.16 13.91
N PRO A 528 18.90 -10.41 13.38
CA PRO A 528 17.84 -11.42 13.44
C PRO A 528 17.53 -11.90 14.87
N ASP A 529 18.43 -11.68 15.84
CA ASP A 529 18.17 -11.99 17.25
C ASP A 529 17.29 -10.94 17.93
N ARG A 530 17.20 -9.73 17.36
CA ARG A 530 16.40 -8.61 17.89
C ARG A 530 15.16 -8.30 17.05
N SER A 531 15.19 -8.54 15.76
CA SER A 531 14.13 -8.18 14.83
C SER A 531 13.67 -9.36 13.98
N SER A 532 12.38 -9.43 13.67
CA SER A 532 11.78 -10.40 12.76
C SER A 532 10.87 -9.71 11.76
N PHE A 533 11.16 -9.85 10.49
CA PHE A 533 10.33 -9.35 9.39
C PHE A 533 9.49 -10.48 8.84
N ALA A 534 8.17 -10.25 8.79
CA ALA A 534 7.17 -11.20 8.30
C ALA A 534 6.39 -10.62 7.14
N PHE A 535 6.37 -11.30 6.00
CA PHE A 535 5.53 -10.95 4.87
C PHE A 535 4.18 -11.64 4.95
N VAL A 536 3.10 -10.85 4.99
CA VAL A 536 1.71 -11.34 4.98
C VAL A 536 1.19 -11.30 3.56
N MET A 537 0.64 -12.42 3.08
CA MET A 537 0.13 -12.56 1.72
C MET A 537 -1.03 -13.54 1.63
N TYR A 538 -1.80 -13.45 0.56
CA TYR A 538 -2.67 -14.56 0.15
C TYR A 538 -1.85 -15.63 -0.55
N PRO A 539 -2.19 -16.91 -0.46
CA PRO A 539 -1.59 -17.96 -1.26
C PRO A 539 -2.18 -17.94 -2.69
N GLU A 540 -1.85 -16.89 -3.43
CA GLU A 540 -2.20 -16.59 -4.82
C GLU A 540 -0.96 -16.03 -5.52
N PHE A 541 -0.89 -16.12 -6.85
CA PHE A 541 0.32 -15.79 -7.61
C PHE A 541 0.77 -14.34 -7.41
N THR A 542 -0.11 -13.39 -7.68
CA THR A 542 0.23 -11.96 -7.62
C THR A 542 0.67 -11.52 -6.22
N PRO A 543 -0.07 -11.77 -5.11
CA PRO A 543 0.38 -11.39 -3.77
C PRO A 543 1.68 -12.08 -3.34
N MET A 544 1.91 -13.31 -3.80
CA MET A 544 3.15 -14.04 -3.53
C MET A 544 4.35 -13.37 -4.21
N MET A 545 4.23 -13.07 -5.51
CA MET A 545 5.33 -12.47 -6.28
C MET A 545 5.65 -11.05 -5.84
N GLU A 546 4.62 -10.25 -5.49
CA GLU A 546 4.81 -8.92 -4.92
C GLU A 546 5.55 -8.98 -3.58
N ALA A 547 5.13 -9.89 -2.68
CA ALA A 547 5.79 -10.06 -1.41
C ALA A 547 7.25 -10.57 -1.58
N TYR A 548 7.49 -11.43 -2.56
CA TYR A 548 8.83 -11.93 -2.86
C TYR A 548 9.76 -10.82 -3.41
N ARG A 549 9.29 -10.03 -4.38
CA ARG A 549 10.05 -8.88 -4.90
C ARG A 549 10.39 -7.91 -3.77
N ALA A 550 9.39 -7.52 -2.97
CA ALA A 550 9.63 -6.63 -1.83
C ALA A 550 10.57 -7.21 -0.76
N ALA A 551 10.60 -8.52 -0.57
CA ALA A 551 11.54 -9.17 0.32
C ALA A 551 12.98 -9.17 -0.21
N GLU A 552 13.17 -9.35 -1.52
CA GLU A 552 14.49 -9.24 -2.18
C GLU A 552 14.99 -7.79 -2.15
N ASP A 553 14.11 -6.80 -2.44
CA ASP A 553 14.47 -5.39 -2.34
C ASP A 553 14.91 -5.00 -0.93
N LEU A 554 14.15 -5.40 0.10
CA LEU A 554 14.49 -5.16 1.50
C LEU A 554 15.85 -5.76 1.89
N LYS A 555 16.14 -6.95 1.36
CA LYS A 555 17.43 -7.62 1.59
C LYS A 555 18.58 -6.95 0.84
N ASP A 556 18.38 -6.58 -0.43
CA ASP A 556 19.43 -6.04 -1.29
C ASP A 556 19.74 -4.57 -0.92
N GLN A 557 18.74 -3.78 -0.58
CA GLN A 557 18.89 -2.36 -0.28
C GLN A 557 19.25 -2.10 1.19
N VAL A 558 18.56 -2.78 2.12
CA VAL A 558 18.70 -2.52 3.56
C VAL A 558 19.46 -3.63 4.30
N GLY A 559 19.62 -4.81 3.71
CA GLY A 559 20.29 -5.94 4.34
C GLY A 559 19.42 -6.66 5.39
N ILE A 560 18.09 -6.57 5.28
CA ILE A 560 17.14 -7.20 6.20
C ILE A 560 16.61 -8.48 5.56
N GLU A 561 16.71 -9.59 6.26
CA GLU A 561 16.22 -10.90 5.80
C GLU A 561 14.80 -11.19 6.31
N THR A 562 13.99 -11.86 5.48
CA THR A 562 12.67 -12.35 5.87
C THR A 562 12.81 -13.43 6.94
N ALA A 563 12.19 -13.22 8.09
CA ALA A 563 12.23 -14.16 9.20
C ALA A 563 11.24 -15.31 9.02
N PHE A 564 10.01 -15.03 8.61
CA PHE A 564 8.96 -15.97 8.29
C PHE A 564 7.92 -15.32 7.37
N VAL A 565 7.05 -16.13 6.77
CA VAL A 565 5.93 -15.64 5.96
C VAL A 565 4.60 -16.00 6.59
N VAL A 566 3.56 -15.25 6.29
CA VAL A 566 2.18 -15.51 6.74
C VAL A 566 1.29 -15.71 5.54
N ALA A 567 0.83 -16.94 5.33
CA ALA A 567 -0.18 -17.27 4.34
C ALA A 567 -1.57 -17.14 4.99
N ASN A 568 -2.28 -16.06 4.63
CA ASN A 568 -3.57 -15.70 5.21
C ASN A 568 -4.75 -16.13 4.32
N TYR A 569 -5.95 -16.18 4.88
CA TYR A 569 -7.20 -16.55 4.18
C TYR A 569 -7.18 -17.97 3.57
N LEU A 570 -6.49 -18.89 4.23
CA LEU A 570 -6.40 -20.27 3.78
C LEU A 570 -7.76 -20.98 3.96
N LEU A 571 -8.32 -21.51 2.89
CA LEU A 571 -9.57 -22.27 2.91
C LEU A 571 -9.40 -23.53 3.77
N PRO A 572 -10.23 -23.75 4.80
CA PRO A 572 -10.17 -24.98 5.59
C PRO A 572 -10.54 -26.23 4.76
N GLU A 573 -9.83 -27.35 4.98
CA GLU A 573 -10.05 -28.63 4.27
C GLU A 573 -11.52 -29.12 4.30
N LYS A 574 -12.24 -28.86 5.39
CA LYS A 574 -13.64 -29.29 5.55
C LYS A 574 -14.61 -28.77 4.45
N TYR A 575 -14.19 -27.80 3.64
CA TYR A 575 -14.98 -27.24 2.55
C TYR A 575 -14.64 -27.81 1.17
N GLY A 576 -13.72 -28.77 1.10
CA GLY A 576 -13.29 -29.40 -0.15
C GLY A 576 -14.31 -30.31 -0.85
N ASP A 577 -15.50 -30.54 -0.25
CA ASP A 577 -16.56 -31.32 -0.90
C ASP A 577 -17.25 -30.56 -2.06
N ASN A 578 -17.18 -29.23 -2.07
CA ASN A 578 -17.69 -28.40 -3.17
C ASN A 578 -16.56 -28.18 -4.20
N ALA A 579 -16.82 -28.46 -5.49
CA ALA A 579 -15.82 -28.38 -6.55
C ALA A 579 -15.19 -26.98 -6.69
N PHE A 580 -15.95 -25.90 -6.49
CA PHE A 580 -15.45 -24.53 -6.51
C PHE A 580 -14.38 -24.30 -5.44
N PHE A 581 -14.72 -24.63 -4.18
CA PHE A 581 -13.78 -24.47 -3.07
C PHE A 581 -12.64 -25.48 -3.08
N ALA A 582 -12.87 -26.69 -3.62
CA ALA A 582 -11.82 -27.67 -3.85
C ALA A 582 -10.77 -27.15 -4.82
N ASN A 583 -11.19 -26.54 -5.94
CA ASN A 583 -10.27 -25.95 -6.92
C ASN A 583 -9.47 -24.79 -6.31
N ARG A 584 -10.12 -23.87 -5.61
CA ARG A 584 -9.42 -22.78 -4.91
C ARG A 584 -8.44 -23.30 -3.87
N ARG A 585 -8.84 -24.30 -3.09
CA ARG A 585 -7.95 -24.92 -2.11
C ARG A 585 -6.74 -25.58 -2.77
N ALA A 586 -6.93 -26.31 -3.86
CA ALA A 586 -5.84 -26.94 -4.60
C ALA A 586 -4.84 -25.92 -5.15
N GLN A 587 -5.32 -24.79 -5.65
CA GLN A 587 -4.45 -23.66 -6.04
C GLN A 587 -3.70 -23.06 -4.85
N GLN A 588 -4.39 -22.81 -3.73
CA GLN A 588 -3.73 -22.34 -2.51
C GLN A 588 -2.63 -23.29 -2.05
N GLU A 589 -2.85 -24.62 -2.10
CA GLU A 589 -1.85 -25.63 -1.73
C GLU A 589 -0.65 -25.61 -2.69
N GLN A 590 -0.86 -25.37 -3.97
CA GLN A 590 0.22 -25.19 -4.95
C GLN A 590 1.05 -23.95 -4.56
N TYR A 591 0.41 -22.81 -4.35
CA TYR A 591 1.11 -21.57 -4.01
C TYR A 591 1.81 -21.63 -2.64
N LEU A 592 1.28 -22.37 -1.66
CA LEU A 592 2.02 -22.61 -0.42
C LEU A 592 3.37 -23.33 -0.68
N GLY A 593 3.38 -24.25 -1.65
CA GLY A 593 4.62 -24.89 -2.10
C GLY A 593 5.59 -23.91 -2.75
N GLU A 594 5.09 -23.05 -3.62
CA GLU A 594 5.87 -22.02 -4.33
C GLU A 594 6.38 -20.94 -3.35
N ILE A 595 5.55 -20.48 -2.40
CA ILE A 595 5.96 -19.56 -1.32
C ILE A 595 7.14 -20.19 -0.54
N LYS A 596 7.05 -21.48 -0.20
CA LYS A 596 8.12 -22.16 0.52
C LYS A 596 9.42 -22.24 -0.30
N ASP A 597 9.32 -22.45 -1.60
CA ASP A 597 10.46 -22.55 -2.49
C ASP A 597 11.13 -21.18 -2.72
N HIS A 598 10.35 -20.09 -2.75
CA HIS A 598 10.87 -18.72 -2.91
C HIS A 598 11.50 -18.16 -1.63
N PHE A 599 10.83 -18.28 -0.50
CA PHE A 599 11.28 -17.63 0.74
C PHE A 599 12.21 -18.52 1.58
N GLU A 600 12.15 -19.84 1.45
CA GLU A 600 12.93 -20.81 2.25
C GLU A 600 12.85 -20.60 3.78
N THR A 601 11.79 -19.94 4.27
CA THR A 601 11.57 -19.59 5.69
C THR A 601 10.41 -20.37 6.30
N PRO A 602 10.25 -20.40 7.64
CA PRO A 602 9.05 -20.92 8.29
C PRO A 602 7.80 -20.18 7.83
N MET A 603 6.65 -20.86 7.89
CA MET A 603 5.39 -20.31 7.42
C MET A 603 4.33 -20.35 8.52
N MET A 604 3.72 -19.22 8.81
CA MET A 604 2.53 -19.08 9.64
C MET A 604 1.30 -19.22 8.74
N LEU A 605 0.35 -20.09 9.11
CA LEU A 605 -0.88 -20.34 8.36
C LEU A 605 -2.07 -19.78 9.13
N ALA A 606 -2.84 -18.89 8.50
CA ALA A 606 -4.02 -18.29 9.06
C ALA A 606 -5.27 -18.68 8.23
N PRO A 607 -6.29 -19.31 8.84
CA PRO A 607 -7.45 -19.81 8.12
C PRO A 607 -8.41 -18.69 7.74
N LEU A 608 -9.17 -18.89 6.64
CA LEU A 608 -10.31 -18.05 6.29
C LEU A 608 -11.38 -18.16 7.38
N ARG A 609 -11.82 -17.01 7.88
CA ARG A 609 -12.96 -16.87 8.80
C ARG A 609 -14.18 -16.29 8.08
N ARG A 610 -15.36 -16.51 8.65
CA ARG A 610 -16.60 -15.91 8.14
C ARG A 610 -16.58 -14.40 8.34
N ASP A 611 -16.32 -13.99 9.57
CA ASP A 611 -16.33 -12.59 9.98
C ASP A 611 -14.89 -12.13 10.27
N GLU A 612 -14.62 -10.87 10.05
CA GLU A 612 -13.37 -10.25 10.50
C GLU A 612 -13.27 -10.34 12.04
N PRO A 613 -12.14 -10.76 12.61
CA PRO A 613 -11.98 -10.85 14.04
C PRO A 613 -11.88 -9.45 14.66
N VAL A 614 -12.98 -8.97 15.22
CA VAL A 614 -13.07 -7.67 15.89
C VAL A 614 -13.21 -7.86 17.40
N GLY A 615 -12.39 -7.15 18.16
CA GLY A 615 -12.34 -7.23 19.61
C GLY A 615 -11.47 -8.37 20.14
N LEU A 616 -11.02 -8.21 21.38
CA LEU A 616 -10.00 -9.07 21.99
C LEU A 616 -10.38 -10.55 22.06
N ASP A 617 -11.67 -10.88 22.26
CA ASP A 617 -12.11 -12.26 22.37
C ASP A 617 -12.03 -12.97 21.01
N GLU A 618 -12.38 -12.30 19.91
CA GLU A 618 -12.27 -12.83 18.55
C GLU A 618 -10.81 -12.92 18.10
N LEU A 619 -9.98 -11.93 18.45
CA LEU A 619 -8.54 -11.98 18.17
C LEU A 619 -7.85 -13.15 18.88
N ARG A 620 -8.20 -13.44 20.15
CA ARG A 620 -7.71 -14.64 20.87
C ARG A 620 -8.14 -15.92 20.19
N ALA A 621 -9.43 -16.02 19.83
CA ALA A 621 -9.97 -17.19 19.15
C ALA A 621 -9.28 -17.39 17.78
N PHE A 622 -9.05 -16.33 17.04
CA PHE A 622 -8.32 -16.39 15.77
C PHE A 622 -6.86 -16.81 15.97
N GLY A 623 -6.19 -16.27 16.99
CA GLY A 623 -4.82 -16.64 17.33
C GLY A 623 -4.65 -18.10 17.73
N ASP A 624 -5.69 -18.75 18.29
CA ASP A 624 -5.68 -20.19 18.58
C ASP A 624 -5.77 -21.07 17.31
N GLU A 625 -6.23 -20.49 16.19
CA GLU A 625 -6.34 -21.17 14.89
C GLU A 625 -5.09 -20.94 14.00
N ILE A 626 -4.23 -19.95 14.34
CA ILE A 626 -3.03 -19.60 13.58
C ILE A 626 -1.83 -20.44 14.04
N THR A 627 -1.18 -21.11 13.09
CA THR A 627 0.03 -21.90 13.38
C THR A 627 1.18 -21.00 13.85
N GLY A 628 1.91 -21.43 14.85
CA GLY A 628 2.99 -20.67 15.49
C GLY A 628 2.53 -19.81 16.67
N LEU A 629 1.30 -19.25 16.64
CA LEU A 629 0.74 -18.53 17.80
C LEU A 629 0.21 -19.46 18.88
N SER A 630 -0.31 -20.63 18.50
CA SER A 630 -0.74 -21.69 19.42
C SER A 630 0.44 -22.35 20.18
N GLU A 631 1.66 -22.28 19.65
CA GLU A 631 2.88 -22.86 20.21
C GLU A 631 3.65 -21.91 21.14
N LEU A 632 3.19 -20.66 21.33
CA LEU A 632 3.88 -19.69 22.18
C LEU A 632 4.04 -20.18 23.61
N THR A 633 5.26 -20.11 24.14
CA THR A 633 5.56 -20.48 25.51
C THR A 633 5.29 -19.34 26.48
N LYS A 634 4.79 -19.67 27.69
CA LYS A 634 4.57 -18.64 28.71
C LYS A 634 5.88 -18.11 29.26
N LYS A 635 6.00 -16.79 29.37
CA LYS A 635 7.19 -16.07 29.85
C LYS A 635 7.81 -16.64 31.14
N GLN A 636 7.02 -17.27 32.02
CA GLN A 636 7.50 -17.91 33.27
C GLN A 636 8.25 -19.24 33.03
N GLU A 637 8.03 -19.91 31.92
CA GLU A 637 8.68 -21.19 31.58
C GLU A 637 10.05 -20.95 30.93
N VAL A 638 10.22 -19.86 30.19
CA VAL A 638 11.50 -19.48 29.55
C VAL A 638 12.59 -19.12 30.57
N ARG A 639 12.20 -18.59 31.76
CA ARG A 639 13.18 -18.25 32.83
C ARG A 639 13.74 -19.45 33.60
N MET A 640 13.27 -20.69 33.36
CA MET A 640 13.67 -21.90 34.07
C MET A 640 14.40 -22.92 33.17
N SER A 641 14.54 -22.66 31.90
CA SER A 641 15.34 -23.47 30.95
C SER A 641 16.71 -22.84 30.70
#